data_04d54c958e0e309df5e518a12de60838
#
_entry.id   04d54c958e0e309df5e518a12de60838
#
_cell.length_a   1.000
_cell.length_b   1.000
_cell.length_c   1.000
_cell.angle_alpha   90.00
_cell.angle_beta   90.00
_cell.angle_gamma   90.00
#
_symmetry.space_group_name_H-M   'P 1'
#
loop_
_entity.id
_entity.type
_entity.pdbx_description
1 polymer ?
#
loop_
_entity_poly.entity_id
_entity_poly.type
_entity_poly.pdbx_seq_one_letter_code
_entity_poly.pdbx_strand_id
1 'polypeptide(L)'
;MVRQVHRFYSAGRLALKSRSNSNFAVCIGDRIVGWTVRGWQATGALALAVLATSPATARASAGAGVATAVLGQVTVAHAASPAPQPLRFKDEVFLRDRISTASQSLARLLLGKKALLTVRELSELQLTDQADNSIVQLLWGKVAIGVARQRMRPGEIVEIRTENAIAAIRGTVVIAETLTPPGAAIPVSRVHVLSGYIDVTTPANPGAPPVRLVAPSSVTVTGDSIGVPVRLDVIARAALLSDLRPNQPPHIDVLAALAPGEQTRAGALGQIITGAGSGGSETVDPQDHSANPADATNPVGQAPITPFVSSAGVGAASVGSGLPFIYSNQVVNIPGDLYQVPAASSSNLSTDLLRSTNSTLTIGGDVLQVKGSLGSSTALPFISVSGGTLAAQTAALLRNGTLGLTGPLLNAVNASLALTGPALLEAQANSQLTATGLSPLVSLTGGSLALGARTSGLSLDSNSAATLSGSFFAANGTAIAGSSDFVAIKSATLTDTTTSALVNLTGGTFQLGGAADGFSASNNGTASLAGGLLAATGTAVTSTADFVLATNNGRFIVAGSAPLLSLTGGVSQIASAGSIFHLVGSGTSVDPVSGLWVGTDEPIQTGGGFLDMDGAIVTTQRAVTVDMALLQATAPLLNLRGGAQLTTNGNAIDLTSKAKITNSGPYVALDGSRILVNAGALVNVAGGSFLQTGGNLINLANGSTLTINNGVLLSVSGGSIVNISGALIAFSGGGNVVNVSNVLPFINIGGIPVALTGGAVASNVSITGVAIKNPLLGVITPNKALIQVNGANSKLTISGN
;
A
#
# COMPACT_ATOMS: atom_id res chain seq x y z
N MET A 1 26.38 -18.13 -50.32
CA MET A 1 25.88 -19.33 -51.00
C MET A 1 24.52 -19.61 -50.31
N VAL A 2 23.47 -19.12 -50.86
CA VAL A 2 22.65 -19.48 -51.98
C VAL A 2 21.79 -20.70 -51.69
N ARG A 3 20.49 -20.37 -51.67
CA ARG A 3 19.28 -21.06 -52.16
C ARG A 3 18.47 -21.80 -51.10
N GLN A 4 17.27 -21.30 -50.82
CA GLN A 4 15.98 -21.37 -51.59
C GLN A 4 15.45 -22.80 -51.64
N VAL A 5 14.23 -23.20 -51.54
CA VAL A 5 12.89 -22.68 -51.92
C VAL A 5 11.86 -23.76 -51.56
N HIS A 6 10.69 -23.60 -51.27
CA HIS A 6 9.33 -23.45 -51.74
C HIS A 6 8.30 -24.21 -50.88
N ARG A 7 7.29 -23.50 -50.52
CA ARG A 7 5.85 -23.46 -50.89
C ARG A 7 5.19 -24.86 -51.12
N PHE A 8 4.07 -25.08 -50.49
CA PHE A 8 2.81 -25.31 -51.18
C PHE A 8 1.58 -25.03 -50.31
N TYR A 9 0.68 -24.34 -50.94
CA TYR A 9 -0.71 -24.01 -50.66
C TYR A 9 -1.60 -25.27 -50.70
N SER A 10 -2.69 -25.34 -49.93
CA SER A 10 -4.00 -25.44 -50.58
C SER A 10 -5.16 -25.25 -49.61
N ALA A 11 -6.08 -24.49 -50.05
CA ALA A 11 -7.36 -24.13 -49.45
C ALA A 11 -8.39 -25.28 -49.66
N GLY A 12 -9.38 -25.33 -48.78
CA GLY A 12 -10.57 -26.16 -48.90
C GLY A 12 -11.71 -25.63 -48.02
N ARG A 13 -12.56 -24.82 -48.63
CA ARG A 13 -13.92 -24.50 -48.15
C ARG A 13 -14.86 -25.65 -48.44
N LEU A 14 -15.84 -25.87 -47.55
CA LEU A 14 -17.23 -26.30 -47.82
C LEU A 14 -17.92 -26.50 -46.47
N ALA A 15 -18.85 -25.69 -46.07
CA ALA A 15 -20.26 -25.49 -46.35
C ALA A 15 -21.20 -26.59 -45.83
N LEU A 16 -22.00 -26.14 -44.83
CA LEU A 16 -23.40 -26.48 -44.54
C LEU A 16 -23.89 -27.93 -44.50
N LYS A 17 -24.45 -28.36 -43.37
CA LYS A 17 -25.88 -28.75 -43.31
C LYS A 17 -26.32 -29.04 -41.89
N SER A 18 -27.47 -28.53 -41.56
CA SER A 18 -28.32 -28.73 -40.38
C SER A 18 -28.91 -30.15 -40.34
N ARG A 19 -29.15 -30.65 -39.12
CA ARG A 19 -30.33 -31.45 -38.67
C ARG A 19 -30.02 -31.94 -37.27
N SER A 20 -30.76 -31.50 -36.28
CA SER A 20 -32.02 -32.02 -35.73
C SER A 20 -31.90 -33.33 -34.97
N ASN A 21 -32.29 -33.22 -33.71
CA ASN A 21 -32.81 -34.24 -32.81
C ASN A 21 -31.93 -35.41 -32.34
N SER A 22 -31.72 -35.45 -31.07
CA SER A 22 -32.06 -36.68 -30.31
C SER A 22 -31.97 -36.44 -28.80
N ASN A 23 -33.06 -36.75 -28.20
CA ASN A 23 -33.40 -36.95 -26.77
C ASN A 23 -32.32 -37.69 -25.98
N PHE A 24 -32.08 -37.22 -24.73
CA PHE A 24 -31.59 -38.09 -23.69
C PHE A 24 -32.69 -38.34 -22.70
N ALA A 25 -33.16 -39.59 -22.63
CA ALA A 25 -34.01 -40.15 -21.65
C ALA A 25 -33.15 -40.60 -20.47
N VAL A 26 -33.54 -40.21 -19.26
CA VAL A 26 -33.09 -40.82 -18.01
C VAL A 26 -34.19 -41.75 -17.51
N CYS A 27 -33.89 -43.02 -17.42
CA CYS A 27 -34.73 -44.03 -16.82
C CYS A 27 -34.68 -43.92 -15.29
N ILE A 28 -35.84 -43.88 -14.66
CA ILE A 28 -36.07 -44.38 -13.28
C ILE A 28 -37.36 -45.16 -13.27
N GLY A 29 -37.24 -46.39 -12.76
CA GLY A 29 -38.20 -47.45 -12.88
C GLY A 29 -39.47 -47.41 -12.00
N ASP A 30 -40.41 -48.16 -12.50
CA ASP A 30 -41.50 -48.93 -11.87
C ASP A 30 -42.41 -48.33 -10.81
N ARG A 31 -43.65 -48.05 -11.20
CA ARG A 31 -44.83 -48.91 -10.92
C ARG A 31 -46.09 -48.37 -11.60
N ILE A 32 -46.70 -49.24 -12.38
CA ILE A 32 -48.00 -49.14 -13.01
C ILE A 32 -49.10 -49.41 -11.98
N VAL A 33 -50.11 -48.55 -11.86
CA VAL A 33 -51.46 -48.94 -11.53
C VAL A 33 -52.43 -48.13 -12.38
N GLY A 34 -53.10 -48.78 -13.28
CA GLY A 34 -54.14 -48.21 -14.15
C GLY A 34 -55.51 -48.14 -13.43
N TRP A 35 -56.26 -47.16 -13.80
CA TRP A 35 -57.74 -47.17 -13.70
C TRP A 35 -58.35 -46.49 -14.92
N THR A 36 -59.08 -47.26 -15.66
CA THR A 36 -59.97 -46.85 -16.76
C THR A 36 -61.37 -46.55 -16.14
N VAL A 37 -61.93 -45.41 -16.51
CA VAL A 37 -63.41 -45.26 -16.54
C VAL A 37 -63.81 -44.39 -17.74
N ARG A 38 -64.75 -44.98 -18.54
CA ARG A 38 -65.40 -44.41 -19.70
C ARG A 38 -66.55 -43.46 -19.30
N GLY A 39 -66.67 -42.41 -20.14
CA GLY A 39 -68.00 -42.05 -20.72
C GLY A 39 -68.76 -40.93 -20.03
N TRP A 40 -69.05 -39.89 -20.71
CA TRP A 40 -70.39 -39.54 -21.31
C TRP A 40 -70.42 -38.09 -21.76
N GLN A 41 -70.97 -37.93 -22.94
CA GLN A 41 -71.21 -36.63 -23.60
C GLN A 41 -72.45 -35.94 -22.91
N ALA A 42 -72.43 -34.60 -22.80
CA ALA A 42 -73.58 -33.76 -22.93
C ALA A 42 -73.18 -32.28 -23.12
N THR A 43 -73.72 -31.77 -24.17
CA THR A 43 -73.81 -30.38 -24.66
C THR A 43 -74.18 -29.35 -23.66
N GLY A 44 -73.54 -28.18 -23.67
CA GLY A 44 -73.99 -26.99 -23.04
C GLY A 44 -73.17 -25.76 -23.41
N ALA A 45 -73.64 -25.03 -24.41
CA ALA A 45 -73.08 -23.75 -24.81
C ALA A 45 -73.30 -22.69 -23.69
N LEU A 46 -72.21 -22.12 -23.16
CA LEU A 46 -72.27 -20.86 -22.44
C LEU A 46 -71.05 -20.04 -22.82
N ALA A 47 -71.29 -18.97 -23.54
CA ALA A 47 -70.32 -17.95 -23.85
C ALA A 47 -69.93 -17.23 -22.58
N LEU A 48 -68.65 -17.43 -22.11
CA LEU A 48 -68.02 -16.60 -21.10
C LEU A 48 -66.81 -15.94 -21.73
N ALA A 49 -66.90 -14.62 -21.85
CA ALA A 49 -65.77 -13.77 -22.24
C ALA A 49 -64.65 -13.91 -21.21
N VAL A 50 -63.62 -14.67 -21.52
CA VAL A 50 -62.34 -14.66 -20.79
C VAL A 50 -61.63 -13.42 -21.23
N LEU A 51 -61.62 -12.36 -20.42
CA LEU A 51 -60.67 -11.29 -20.50
C LEU A 51 -59.27 -11.94 -20.34
N ALA A 52 -58.55 -11.99 -21.45
CA ALA A 52 -57.14 -12.30 -21.45
C ALA A 52 -56.38 -11.20 -20.66
N THR A 53 -56.19 -11.39 -19.36
CA THR A 53 -55.17 -10.67 -18.63
C THR A 53 -53.82 -11.24 -19.09
N SER A 54 -53.28 -10.62 -20.13
CA SER A 54 -51.87 -10.81 -20.48
C SER A 54 -51.09 -10.44 -19.23
N PRO A 55 -50.21 -11.30 -18.67
CA PRO A 55 -49.26 -10.85 -17.68
C PRO A 55 -48.45 -9.75 -18.37
N ALA A 56 -48.58 -8.53 -17.85
CA ALA A 56 -47.64 -7.47 -18.20
C ALA A 56 -46.26 -8.04 -17.91
N THR A 57 -45.53 -8.38 -18.93
CA THR A 57 -44.13 -8.72 -18.81
C THR A 57 -43.46 -7.51 -18.15
N ALA A 58 -43.21 -7.63 -16.84
CA ALA A 58 -42.40 -6.67 -16.13
C ALA A 58 -41.08 -6.59 -16.91
N ARG A 59 -40.94 -5.48 -17.60
CA ARG A 59 -39.65 -5.19 -18.28
C ARG A 59 -38.62 -5.23 -17.17
N ALA A 60 -37.75 -6.23 -17.21
CA ALA A 60 -36.63 -6.29 -16.30
C ALA A 60 -35.91 -4.93 -16.36
N SER A 61 -35.89 -4.23 -15.25
CA SER A 61 -35.17 -2.96 -15.13
C SER A 61 -33.72 -3.21 -15.52
N ALA A 62 -33.18 -2.43 -16.46
CA ALA A 62 -31.80 -2.61 -16.88
C ALA A 62 -30.89 -2.34 -15.70
N GLY A 63 -30.02 -3.28 -15.37
CA GLY A 63 -29.03 -3.15 -14.30
C GLY A 63 -28.12 -1.94 -14.55
N ALA A 64 -28.07 -1.00 -13.63
CA ALA A 64 -27.20 0.17 -13.70
C ALA A 64 -25.81 -0.13 -13.15
N GLY A 65 -25.72 -1.07 -12.19
CA GLY A 65 -24.44 -1.39 -11.56
C GLY A 65 -24.56 -2.39 -10.42
N VAL A 66 -23.49 -2.52 -9.65
CA VAL A 66 -23.41 -3.43 -8.50
C VAL A 66 -22.73 -2.73 -7.30
N ALA A 67 -23.20 -3.02 -6.09
CA ALA A 67 -22.59 -2.53 -4.86
C ALA A 67 -21.27 -3.29 -4.57
N THR A 68 -20.15 -2.59 -4.63
CA THR A 68 -18.81 -3.15 -4.42
C THR A 68 -18.25 -2.94 -3.01
N ALA A 69 -18.86 -2.05 -2.23
CA ALA A 69 -18.66 -1.91 -0.79
C ALA A 69 -19.87 -1.23 -0.16
N VAL A 70 -20.23 -1.68 1.02
CA VAL A 70 -21.28 -1.06 1.84
C VAL A 70 -20.80 -1.04 3.28
N LEU A 71 -20.75 0.13 3.89
CA LEU A 71 -20.38 0.34 5.28
C LEU A 71 -21.49 1.11 5.98
N GLY A 72 -21.86 0.70 7.20
CA GLY A 72 -22.91 1.34 7.98
C GLY A 72 -24.30 1.07 7.42
N GLN A 73 -25.21 2.02 7.58
CA GLN A 73 -26.60 1.93 7.13
C GLN A 73 -26.77 2.59 5.76
N VAL A 74 -26.97 1.77 4.75
CA VAL A 74 -27.25 2.21 3.37
C VAL A 74 -28.54 1.56 2.92
N THR A 75 -29.41 2.33 2.30
CA THR A 75 -30.67 1.83 1.77
C THR A 75 -30.81 2.12 0.29
N VAL A 76 -31.50 1.24 -0.41
CA VAL A 76 -31.90 1.42 -1.81
C VAL A 76 -33.43 1.34 -1.90
N ALA A 77 -34.03 2.28 -2.59
CA ALA A 77 -35.44 2.23 -2.97
C ALA A 77 -35.51 2.03 -4.49
N HIS A 78 -35.98 0.86 -4.90
CA HIS A 78 -36.13 0.53 -6.32
C HIS A 78 -37.36 1.23 -6.92
N ALA A 79 -37.26 1.63 -8.18
CA ALA A 79 -38.37 2.27 -8.87
C ALA A 79 -39.64 1.40 -8.90
N ALA A 80 -39.52 0.08 -8.92
CA ALA A 80 -40.62 -0.88 -8.90
C ALA A 80 -41.16 -1.15 -7.48
N SER A 81 -40.38 -0.86 -6.42
CA SER A 81 -40.72 -1.04 -5.02
C SER A 81 -40.14 0.10 -4.19
N PRO A 82 -40.84 1.22 -4.04
CA PRO A 82 -40.30 2.43 -3.42
C PRO A 82 -39.99 2.33 -1.93
N ALA A 83 -40.33 1.23 -1.28
CA ALA A 83 -39.99 1.01 0.13
C ALA A 83 -38.46 0.85 0.25
N PRO A 84 -37.80 1.64 1.11
CA PRO A 84 -36.37 1.52 1.30
C PRO A 84 -35.98 0.14 1.83
N GLN A 85 -35.01 -0.50 1.19
CA GLN A 85 -34.43 -1.79 1.59
C GLN A 85 -32.95 -1.62 1.90
N PRO A 86 -32.39 -2.37 2.85
CA PRO A 86 -30.95 -2.34 3.10
C PRO A 86 -30.17 -2.77 1.87
N LEU A 87 -29.26 -1.92 1.40
CA LEU A 87 -28.31 -2.25 0.34
C LEU A 87 -27.19 -3.10 0.93
N ARG A 88 -26.87 -4.21 0.29
CA ARG A 88 -25.83 -5.13 0.71
C ARG A 88 -24.73 -5.21 -0.34
N PHE A 89 -23.58 -5.71 0.07
CA PHE A 89 -22.51 -6.05 -0.85
C PHE A 89 -22.96 -7.05 -1.92
N LYS A 90 -22.63 -6.78 -3.18
CA LYS A 90 -23.04 -7.48 -4.40
C LYS A 90 -24.49 -7.27 -4.84
N ASP A 91 -25.30 -6.50 -4.11
CA ASP A 91 -26.63 -6.19 -4.60
C ASP A 91 -26.54 -5.41 -5.91
N GLU A 92 -27.40 -5.77 -6.85
CA GLU A 92 -27.55 -5.04 -8.10
C GLU A 92 -28.33 -3.75 -7.84
N VAL A 93 -27.90 -2.67 -8.49
CA VAL A 93 -28.62 -1.40 -8.51
C VAL A 93 -29.13 -1.15 -9.93
N PHE A 94 -30.33 -0.62 -10.01
CA PHE A 94 -31.05 -0.43 -11.26
C PHE A 94 -31.23 1.04 -11.60
N LEU A 95 -31.59 1.30 -12.84
CA LEU A 95 -31.98 2.65 -13.25
C LEU A 95 -33.19 3.14 -12.47
N ARG A 96 -33.17 4.39 -12.05
CA ARG A 96 -34.13 5.08 -11.19
C ARG A 96 -34.13 4.64 -9.72
N ASP A 97 -33.19 3.81 -9.33
CA ASP A 97 -32.99 3.52 -7.92
C ASP A 97 -32.54 4.77 -7.16
N ARG A 98 -33.09 4.92 -5.98
CA ARG A 98 -32.71 5.96 -5.02
C ARG A 98 -31.88 5.35 -3.92
N ILE A 99 -30.68 5.84 -3.71
CA ILE A 99 -29.72 5.31 -2.74
C ILE A 99 -29.46 6.37 -1.68
N SER A 100 -29.63 5.98 -0.40
CA SER A 100 -29.46 6.87 0.74
C SER A 100 -28.48 6.26 1.74
N THR A 101 -27.58 7.09 2.26
CA THR A 101 -26.59 6.72 3.28
C THR A 101 -26.87 7.49 4.58
N ALA A 102 -26.85 6.79 5.72
CA ALA A 102 -26.94 7.41 7.05
C ALA A 102 -25.59 8.00 7.49
N SER A 103 -25.52 8.52 8.71
CA SER A 103 -24.27 8.95 9.34
C SER A 103 -23.27 7.78 9.43
N GLN A 104 -21.98 8.04 9.31
CA GLN A 104 -20.90 7.07 9.34
C GLN A 104 -21.04 5.92 8.33
N SER A 105 -21.76 6.18 7.23
CA SER A 105 -22.06 5.18 6.22
C SER A 105 -21.44 5.54 4.88
N LEU A 106 -21.13 4.53 4.09
CA LEU A 106 -20.53 4.67 2.78
C LEU A 106 -21.01 3.55 1.85
N ALA A 107 -21.32 3.89 0.60
CA ALA A 107 -21.54 2.90 -0.45
C ALA A 107 -20.56 3.13 -1.62
N ARG A 108 -20.07 2.05 -2.20
CA ARG A 108 -19.35 2.08 -3.49
C ARG A 108 -20.10 1.25 -4.51
N LEU A 109 -20.36 1.85 -5.66
CA LEU A 109 -21.12 1.26 -6.74
C LEU A 109 -20.29 1.24 -8.02
N LEU A 110 -20.18 0.11 -8.66
CA LEU A 110 -19.57 -0.02 -9.98
C LEU A 110 -20.65 0.11 -11.05
N LEU A 111 -20.73 1.27 -11.68
CA LEU A 111 -21.74 1.61 -12.68
C LEU A 111 -21.27 1.27 -14.10
N GLY A 112 -22.07 0.49 -14.83
CA GLY A 112 -21.81 0.16 -16.25
C GLY A 112 -20.42 -0.43 -16.53
N LYS A 113 -19.73 -0.97 -15.52
CA LYS A 113 -18.34 -1.46 -15.61
C LYS A 113 -17.32 -0.36 -16.03
N LYS A 114 -17.70 0.91 -16.04
CA LYS A 114 -16.87 2.04 -16.49
C LYS A 114 -16.64 3.13 -15.44
N ALA A 115 -17.51 3.22 -14.43
CA ALA A 115 -17.42 4.24 -13.40
C ALA A 115 -17.55 3.64 -12.00
N LEU A 116 -16.69 4.06 -11.07
CA LEU A 116 -16.80 3.76 -9.65
C LEU A 116 -17.33 4.99 -8.92
N LEU A 117 -18.54 4.87 -8.40
CA LEU A 117 -19.19 5.90 -7.61
C LEU A 117 -19.04 5.59 -6.13
N THR A 118 -18.54 6.53 -5.35
CA THR A 118 -18.48 6.48 -3.89
C THR A 118 -19.50 7.49 -3.33
N VAL A 119 -20.44 7.00 -2.55
CA VAL A 119 -21.47 7.79 -1.86
C VAL A 119 -21.05 7.94 -0.41
N ARG A 120 -20.87 9.16 0.05
CA ARG A 120 -20.47 9.45 1.43
C ARG A 120 -21.66 9.41 2.37
N GLU A 121 -21.39 9.49 3.65
CA GLU A 121 -22.42 9.58 4.68
C GLU A 121 -23.37 10.75 4.45
N LEU A 122 -24.59 10.62 4.96
CA LEU A 122 -25.65 11.64 4.89
C LEU A 122 -25.90 12.11 3.45
N SER A 123 -25.87 11.19 2.50
CA SER A 123 -26.04 11.51 1.08
C SER A 123 -27.19 10.75 0.47
N GLU A 124 -27.82 11.35 -0.51
CA GLU A 124 -28.92 10.78 -1.26
C GLU A 124 -28.76 11.06 -2.74
N LEU A 125 -28.88 10.03 -3.55
CA LEU A 125 -28.76 10.15 -5.00
C LEU A 125 -29.76 9.25 -5.72
N GLN A 126 -30.00 9.57 -6.99
CA GLN A 126 -30.78 8.74 -7.91
C GLN A 126 -29.96 8.43 -9.17
N LEU A 127 -30.01 7.18 -9.59
CA LEU A 127 -29.38 6.73 -10.83
C LEU A 127 -30.35 6.90 -11.99
N THR A 128 -29.94 7.63 -13.04
CA THR A 128 -30.74 7.82 -14.24
C THR A 128 -29.88 7.55 -15.46
N ASP A 129 -30.46 7.07 -16.54
CA ASP A 129 -29.77 6.86 -17.81
C ASP A 129 -30.55 7.54 -18.92
N GLN A 130 -29.85 8.16 -19.83
CA GLN A 130 -30.35 8.64 -21.12
C GLN A 130 -29.48 8.00 -22.20
N ALA A 131 -29.98 7.86 -23.41
CA ALA A 131 -29.24 7.25 -24.50
C ALA A 131 -27.79 7.80 -24.55
N ASP A 132 -26.81 6.90 -24.30
CA ASP A 132 -25.37 7.16 -24.22
C ASP A 132 -24.86 8.02 -23.04
N ASN A 133 -25.72 8.42 -22.08
CA ASN A 133 -25.34 9.20 -20.90
C ASN A 133 -25.78 8.51 -19.61
N SER A 134 -24.84 8.15 -18.74
CA SER A 134 -25.15 7.71 -17.39
C SER A 134 -25.18 8.92 -16.44
N ILE A 135 -26.32 9.13 -15.80
CA ILE A 135 -26.56 10.31 -14.96
C ILE A 135 -26.64 9.88 -13.50
N VAL A 136 -25.84 10.50 -12.66
CA VAL A 136 -25.90 10.43 -11.19
C VAL A 136 -26.51 11.74 -10.70
N GLN A 137 -27.77 11.71 -10.32
CA GLN A 137 -28.49 12.84 -9.74
C GLN A 137 -28.19 12.88 -8.23
N LEU A 138 -27.33 13.78 -7.79
CA LEU A 138 -27.07 14.01 -6.36
C LEU A 138 -28.16 14.92 -5.83
N LEU A 139 -29.05 14.37 -4.99
CA LEU A 139 -30.13 15.14 -4.38
C LEU A 139 -29.62 15.93 -3.20
N TRP A 140 -28.68 15.32 -2.44
CA TRP A 140 -28.12 15.94 -1.26
C TRP A 140 -26.89 15.18 -0.79
N GLY A 141 -25.92 15.85 -0.12
CA GLY A 141 -24.70 15.26 0.43
C GLY A 141 -23.49 15.32 -0.50
N LYS A 142 -22.67 14.25 -0.50
CA LYS A 142 -21.39 14.21 -1.21
C LYS A 142 -21.17 12.88 -1.92
N VAL A 143 -20.74 12.97 -3.17
CA VAL A 143 -20.36 11.82 -3.98
C VAL A 143 -19.00 12.05 -4.66
N ALA A 144 -18.27 10.98 -4.86
CA ALA A 144 -17.08 10.97 -5.70
C ALA A 144 -17.24 9.94 -6.82
N ILE A 145 -16.82 10.28 -8.01
CA ILE A 145 -16.87 9.37 -9.15
C ILE A 145 -15.53 9.36 -9.88
N GLY A 146 -15.03 8.17 -10.13
CA GLY A 146 -13.89 7.92 -11.00
C GLY A 146 -14.34 7.21 -12.26
N VAL A 147 -14.10 7.80 -13.42
CA VAL A 147 -14.51 7.28 -14.71
C VAL A 147 -13.30 6.79 -15.50
N ALA A 148 -13.30 5.53 -15.92
CA ALA A 148 -12.26 4.93 -16.74
C ALA A 148 -12.51 5.22 -18.23
N ARG A 149 -11.81 6.20 -18.80
CA ARG A 149 -11.94 6.63 -20.19
C ARG A 149 -11.84 5.48 -21.20
N GLN A 150 -10.94 4.53 -20.96
CA GLN A 150 -10.71 3.38 -21.85
C GLN A 150 -11.91 2.42 -21.93
N ARG A 151 -12.88 2.55 -21.06
CA ARG A 151 -14.09 1.73 -20.98
C ARG A 151 -15.35 2.45 -21.48
N MET A 152 -15.20 3.69 -21.89
CA MET A 152 -16.28 4.50 -22.45
C MET A 152 -16.35 4.30 -23.96
N ARG A 153 -17.57 4.30 -24.47
CA ARG A 153 -17.81 4.33 -25.93
C ARG A 153 -17.49 5.70 -26.49
N PRO A 154 -17.14 5.81 -27.78
CA PRO A 154 -17.04 7.12 -28.43
C PRO A 154 -18.35 7.91 -28.27
N GLY A 155 -18.27 9.13 -27.76
CA GLY A 155 -19.43 9.99 -27.51
C GLY A 155 -20.12 9.81 -26.14
N GLU A 156 -19.84 8.75 -25.42
CA GLU A 156 -20.44 8.48 -24.11
C GLU A 156 -19.95 9.46 -23.04
N ILE A 157 -20.86 9.88 -22.15
CA ILE A 157 -20.59 10.83 -21.06
C ILE A 157 -21.16 10.23 -19.76
N VAL A 158 -20.49 10.51 -18.65
CA VAL A 158 -21.05 10.32 -17.32
C VAL A 158 -21.29 11.69 -16.73
N GLU A 159 -22.49 11.97 -16.26
CA GLU A 159 -22.84 13.25 -15.68
C GLU A 159 -23.13 13.11 -14.18
N ILE A 160 -22.63 14.04 -13.39
CA ILE A 160 -23.16 14.29 -12.05
C ILE A 160 -24.01 15.54 -12.15
N ARG A 161 -25.25 15.43 -11.69
CA ARG A 161 -26.18 16.55 -11.60
C ARG A 161 -26.53 16.82 -10.15
N THR A 162 -26.43 18.04 -9.74
CA THR A 162 -27.01 18.56 -8.49
C THR A 162 -28.22 19.41 -8.85
N GLU A 163 -28.84 20.07 -7.89
CA GLU A 163 -29.95 20.97 -8.12
C GLU A 163 -29.58 22.14 -9.06
N ASN A 164 -28.34 22.64 -8.95
CA ASN A 164 -27.88 23.83 -9.66
C ASN A 164 -26.61 23.67 -10.49
N ALA A 165 -26.02 22.45 -10.58
CA ALA A 165 -24.83 22.19 -11.36
C ALA A 165 -24.92 20.89 -12.15
N ILE A 166 -24.37 20.89 -13.36
CA ILE A 166 -24.19 19.74 -14.22
C ILE A 166 -22.69 19.62 -14.52
N ALA A 167 -22.08 18.53 -14.12
CA ALA A 167 -20.68 18.23 -14.38
C ALA A 167 -20.58 17.06 -15.37
N ALA A 168 -20.05 17.30 -16.57
CA ALA A 168 -19.87 16.30 -17.62
C ALA A 168 -18.47 15.71 -17.55
N ILE A 169 -18.39 14.39 -17.36
CA ILE A 169 -17.18 13.64 -17.00
C ILE A 169 -16.78 12.70 -18.13
N ARG A 170 -15.53 12.78 -18.59
CA ARG A 170 -14.96 11.94 -19.65
C ARG A 170 -13.59 11.36 -19.27
N GLY A 171 -13.53 10.51 -18.23
CA GLY A 171 -12.27 9.90 -17.81
C GLY A 171 -11.51 10.70 -16.77
N THR A 172 -12.19 11.12 -15.71
CA THR A 172 -11.67 12.00 -14.67
C THR A 172 -12.10 11.49 -13.29
N VAL A 173 -11.48 12.03 -12.23
CA VAL A 173 -11.92 11.85 -10.84
C VAL A 173 -12.51 13.16 -10.35
N VAL A 174 -13.79 13.11 -9.98
CA VAL A 174 -14.60 14.26 -9.59
C VAL A 174 -15.29 13.99 -8.27
N ILE A 175 -15.36 15.02 -7.41
CA ILE A 175 -16.19 15.04 -6.22
C ILE A 175 -17.23 16.12 -6.42
N ALA A 176 -18.49 15.79 -6.17
CA ALA A 176 -19.58 16.77 -6.13
C ALA A 176 -20.24 16.72 -4.76
N GLU A 177 -20.54 17.89 -4.22
CA GLU A 177 -21.24 18.05 -2.95
C GLU A 177 -22.32 19.13 -3.04
N THR A 178 -23.44 18.87 -2.37
CA THR A 178 -24.52 19.83 -2.17
C THR A 178 -24.37 20.41 -0.77
N LEU A 179 -24.17 21.72 -0.68
CA LEU A 179 -23.86 22.43 0.57
C LEU A 179 -25.11 22.95 1.29
N THR A 180 -26.27 22.91 0.63
CA THR A 180 -27.53 23.35 1.16
C THR A 180 -28.54 22.20 1.19
N PRO A 181 -29.45 22.15 2.19
CA PRO A 181 -30.53 21.17 2.22
C PRO A 181 -31.44 21.28 1.00
N PRO A 182 -32.12 20.19 0.59
CA PRO A 182 -33.11 20.23 -0.47
C PRO A 182 -34.23 21.25 -0.19
N GLY A 183 -34.57 22.04 -1.21
CA GLY A 183 -35.62 23.05 -1.10
C GLY A 183 -35.19 24.36 -0.46
N ALA A 184 -33.90 24.59 -0.25
CA ALA A 184 -33.38 25.88 0.14
C ALA A 184 -33.63 26.91 -0.98
N ALA A 185 -33.85 28.15 -0.60
CA ALA A 185 -34.17 29.22 -1.55
C ALA A 185 -33.04 29.50 -2.56
N ILE A 186 -31.80 29.24 -2.18
CA ILE A 186 -30.63 29.38 -3.04
C ILE A 186 -29.77 28.11 -2.88
N PRO A 187 -29.80 27.18 -3.86
CA PRO A 187 -28.99 26.00 -3.81
C PRO A 187 -27.52 26.33 -4.03
N VAL A 188 -26.64 25.68 -3.26
CA VAL A 188 -25.18 25.82 -3.38
C VAL A 188 -24.57 24.45 -3.56
N SER A 189 -23.86 24.26 -4.66
CA SER A 189 -23.10 23.04 -4.94
C SER A 189 -21.62 23.36 -5.15
N ARG A 190 -20.78 22.41 -4.84
CA ARG A 190 -19.34 22.49 -5.10
C ARG A 190 -18.88 21.28 -5.88
N VAL A 191 -18.06 21.54 -6.91
CA VAL A 191 -17.51 20.51 -7.76
C VAL A 191 -15.99 20.60 -7.73
N HIS A 192 -15.32 19.50 -7.39
CA HIS A 192 -13.88 19.39 -7.32
C HIS A 192 -13.39 18.42 -8.39
N VAL A 193 -12.34 18.78 -9.12
CA VAL A 193 -11.65 17.93 -10.09
C VAL A 193 -10.30 17.55 -9.52
N LEU A 194 -10.09 16.25 -9.30
CA LEU A 194 -8.85 15.72 -8.73
C LEU A 194 -7.88 15.22 -9.79
N SER A 195 -8.39 14.80 -10.96
CA SER A 195 -7.61 14.33 -12.09
C SER A 195 -8.35 14.65 -13.40
N GLY A 196 -7.63 15.08 -14.44
CA GLY A 196 -8.18 15.40 -15.76
C GLY A 196 -8.90 16.74 -15.82
N TYR A 197 -9.94 16.84 -16.61
CA TYR A 197 -10.77 18.04 -16.75
C TYR A 197 -12.24 17.68 -16.94
N ILE A 198 -13.14 18.60 -16.57
CA ILE A 198 -14.58 18.52 -16.79
C ILE A 198 -15.12 19.86 -17.27
N ASP A 199 -16.29 19.81 -17.86
CA ASP A 199 -17.08 20.98 -18.22
C ASP A 199 -18.29 21.06 -17.28
N VAL A 200 -18.48 22.21 -16.63
CA VAL A 200 -19.56 22.49 -15.68
C VAL A 200 -20.52 23.51 -16.27
N THR A 201 -21.82 23.21 -16.22
CA THR A 201 -22.92 24.09 -16.64
C THR A 201 -23.98 24.14 -15.55
N THR A 202 -24.94 25.06 -15.68
CA THR A 202 -26.12 25.12 -14.79
C THR A 202 -27.36 24.58 -15.49
N PRO A 203 -28.29 23.90 -14.79
CA PRO A 203 -29.56 23.46 -15.37
C PRO A 203 -30.42 24.62 -15.88
N ALA A 204 -30.33 25.77 -15.24
CA ALA A 204 -31.11 26.98 -15.62
C ALA A 204 -30.69 27.59 -16.96
N ASN A 205 -29.42 27.41 -17.35
CA ASN A 205 -28.93 27.90 -18.63
C ASN A 205 -28.04 26.84 -19.34
N PRO A 206 -28.62 25.78 -19.88
CA PRO A 206 -27.89 24.67 -20.49
C PRO A 206 -27.20 25.04 -21.80
N GLY A 207 -27.59 26.20 -22.43
CA GLY A 207 -26.97 26.71 -23.63
C GLY A 207 -25.79 27.67 -23.38
N ALA A 208 -25.49 28.02 -22.13
CA ALA A 208 -24.34 28.85 -21.81
C ALA A 208 -23.02 28.12 -22.07
N PRO A 209 -21.95 28.83 -22.42
CA PRO A 209 -20.64 28.22 -22.53
C PRO A 209 -20.24 27.51 -21.23
N PRO A 210 -19.81 26.24 -21.26
CA PRO A 210 -19.41 25.55 -20.07
C PRO A 210 -18.17 26.15 -19.44
N VAL A 211 -18.11 26.16 -18.12
CA VAL A 211 -16.89 26.51 -17.39
C VAL A 211 -16.01 25.27 -17.28
N ARG A 212 -14.84 25.33 -17.89
CA ARG A 212 -13.88 24.22 -17.85
C ARG A 212 -13.07 24.24 -16.57
N LEU A 213 -13.13 23.15 -15.80
CA LEU A 213 -12.27 22.90 -14.66
C LEU A 213 -11.18 21.93 -15.05
N VAL A 214 -9.92 22.32 -14.78
CA VAL A 214 -8.75 21.44 -14.96
C VAL A 214 -8.20 21.09 -13.57
N ALA A 215 -7.90 19.82 -13.34
CA ALA A 215 -7.36 19.35 -12.07
C ALA A 215 -6.00 19.99 -11.72
N PRO A 216 -5.68 20.20 -10.45
CA PRO A 216 -6.55 20.13 -9.29
C PRO A 216 -7.30 21.46 -9.09
N SER A 217 -8.59 21.47 -9.26
CA SER A 217 -9.39 22.69 -9.09
C SER A 217 -10.78 22.42 -8.54
N SER A 218 -11.42 23.47 -8.04
CA SER A 218 -12.75 23.47 -7.47
C SER A 218 -13.55 24.66 -7.98
N VAL A 219 -14.86 24.49 -8.12
CA VAL A 219 -15.79 25.59 -8.37
C VAL A 219 -16.99 25.46 -7.45
N THR A 220 -17.50 26.58 -6.98
CA THR A 220 -18.77 26.69 -6.26
C THR A 220 -19.82 27.27 -7.19
N VAL A 221 -20.97 26.63 -7.23
CA VAL A 221 -22.15 27.10 -7.98
C VAL A 221 -23.18 27.56 -6.96
N THR A 222 -23.62 28.80 -7.05
CA THR A 222 -24.61 29.40 -6.12
C THR A 222 -25.80 29.87 -6.95
N GLY A 223 -26.97 29.31 -6.71
CA GLY A 223 -28.11 29.49 -7.59
C GLY A 223 -27.74 29.14 -9.04
N ASP A 224 -27.96 30.08 -9.96
CA ASP A 224 -27.66 29.88 -11.38
C ASP A 224 -26.26 30.39 -11.79
N SER A 225 -25.44 30.82 -10.83
CA SER A 225 -24.13 31.43 -11.09
C SER A 225 -23.00 30.43 -10.78
N ILE A 226 -22.15 30.21 -11.78
CA ILE A 226 -20.90 29.42 -11.60
C ILE A 226 -19.79 30.40 -11.18
N GLY A 227 -19.21 30.16 -10.02
CA GLY A 227 -18.09 30.94 -9.51
C GLY A 227 -16.81 30.79 -10.32
N VAL A 228 -15.78 31.56 -9.97
CA VAL A 228 -14.45 31.43 -10.58
C VAL A 228 -13.80 30.11 -10.09
N PRO A 229 -13.24 29.31 -10.99
CA PRO A 229 -12.46 28.12 -10.59
C PRO A 229 -11.28 28.50 -9.70
N VAL A 230 -11.15 27.79 -8.56
CA VAL A 230 -10.06 27.97 -7.60
C VAL A 230 -9.18 26.73 -7.62
N ARG A 231 -7.87 26.93 -7.69
CA ARG A 231 -6.93 25.81 -7.62
C ARG A 231 -6.94 25.20 -6.21
N LEU A 232 -7.07 23.89 -6.15
CA LEU A 232 -6.95 23.16 -4.88
C LEU A 232 -5.48 23.07 -4.50
N ASP A 233 -5.16 23.52 -3.31
CA ASP A 233 -3.84 23.25 -2.73
C ASP A 233 -3.71 21.78 -2.30
N VAL A 234 -2.50 21.40 -1.90
CA VAL A 234 -2.18 20.01 -1.54
C VAL A 234 -2.96 19.56 -0.31
N ILE A 235 -3.21 20.47 0.64
CA ILE A 235 -3.92 20.17 1.90
C ILE A 235 -5.41 19.96 1.61
N ALA A 236 -6.03 20.85 0.86
CA ALA A 236 -7.43 20.72 0.46
C ALA A 236 -7.67 19.45 -0.36
N ARG A 237 -6.74 19.13 -1.28
CA ARG A 237 -6.80 17.89 -2.06
C ARG A 237 -6.66 16.65 -1.18
N ALA A 238 -5.72 16.64 -0.22
CA ALA A 238 -5.52 15.54 0.71
C ALA A 238 -6.74 15.35 1.62
N ALA A 239 -7.33 16.44 2.11
CA ALA A 239 -8.56 16.39 2.90
C ALA A 239 -9.73 15.78 2.12
N LEU A 240 -9.92 16.18 0.86
CA LEU A 240 -10.94 15.61 -0.01
C LEU A 240 -10.74 14.12 -0.28
N LEU A 241 -9.49 13.66 -0.44
CA LEU A 241 -9.17 12.26 -0.65
C LEU A 241 -9.33 11.43 0.63
N SER A 242 -8.95 11.96 1.79
CA SER A 242 -9.11 11.30 3.08
C SER A 242 -10.60 11.10 3.41
N ASP A 243 -11.41 12.07 3.06
CA ASP A 243 -12.86 12.02 3.25
C ASP A 243 -13.55 10.89 2.44
N LEU A 244 -12.93 10.40 1.37
CA LEU A 244 -13.43 9.28 0.57
C LEU A 244 -13.05 7.91 1.11
N ARG A 245 -12.24 7.84 2.16
CA ARG A 245 -11.85 6.57 2.80
C ARG A 245 -12.86 6.18 3.88
N PRO A 246 -13.21 4.89 3.99
CA PRO A 246 -13.99 4.44 5.14
C PRO A 246 -13.17 4.58 6.42
N ASN A 247 -13.77 5.08 7.48
CA ASN A 247 -13.14 5.23 8.79
C ASN A 247 -12.87 3.90 9.51
N GLN A 248 -13.33 2.79 8.94
CA GLN A 248 -13.03 1.43 9.40
C GLN A 248 -12.53 0.59 8.23
N PRO A 249 -11.54 -0.31 8.46
CA PRO A 249 -11.15 -1.27 7.43
C PRO A 249 -12.37 -2.16 7.09
N PRO A 250 -12.63 -2.45 5.81
CA PRO A 250 -13.70 -3.36 5.44
C PRO A 250 -13.38 -4.75 6.02
N HIS A 251 -14.32 -5.30 6.77
CA HIS A 251 -14.20 -6.64 7.37
C HIS A 251 -14.22 -7.80 6.35
N ILE A 252 -14.34 -7.49 5.07
CA ILE A 252 -14.42 -8.48 3.98
C ILE A 252 -13.58 -7.94 2.83
N ASP A 253 -12.76 -8.78 2.25
CA ASP A 253 -12.11 -8.49 0.98
C ASP A 253 -13.16 -8.44 -0.14
N VAL A 254 -13.67 -7.25 -0.34
CA VAL A 254 -14.77 -6.96 -1.28
C VAL A 254 -14.35 -7.30 -2.72
N LEU A 255 -13.06 -7.12 -3.03
CA LEU A 255 -12.52 -7.46 -4.36
C LEU A 255 -12.46 -8.97 -4.57
N ALA A 256 -12.11 -9.74 -3.54
CA ALA A 256 -12.05 -11.20 -3.62
C ALA A 256 -13.44 -11.85 -3.86
N ALA A 257 -14.50 -11.15 -3.49
CA ALA A 257 -15.86 -11.66 -3.66
C ALA A 257 -16.48 -11.36 -5.05
N LEU A 258 -15.82 -10.54 -5.88
CA LEU A 258 -16.22 -10.28 -7.28
C LEU A 258 -15.58 -11.31 -8.22
N ALA A 259 -16.14 -11.46 -9.41
CA ALA A 259 -15.49 -12.24 -10.47
C ALA A 259 -14.13 -11.60 -10.85
N PRO A 260 -13.11 -12.39 -11.26
CA PRO A 260 -11.75 -11.87 -11.49
C PRO A 260 -11.67 -10.61 -12.36
N GLY A 261 -12.50 -10.54 -13.40
CA GLY A 261 -12.58 -9.36 -14.27
C GLY A 261 -13.25 -8.15 -13.64
N GLU A 262 -14.09 -8.33 -12.64
CA GLU A 262 -14.75 -7.26 -11.89
C GLU A 262 -13.89 -6.75 -10.75
N GLN A 263 -13.14 -7.64 -10.09
CA GLN A 263 -12.15 -7.28 -9.07
C GLN A 263 -11.11 -6.32 -9.63
N THR A 264 -10.54 -6.63 -10.80
CA THR A 264 -9.57 -5.75 -11.48
C THR A 264 -10.16 -4.39 -11.82
N ARG A 265 -11.41 -4.35 -12.28
CA ARG A 265 -12.11 -3.10 -12.63
C ARG A 265 -12.44 -2.26 -11.41
N ALA A 266 -12.97 -2.87 -10.36
CA ALA A 266 -13.29 -2.18 -9.12
C ALA A 266 -12.01 -1.66 -8.42
N GLY A 267 -10.93 -2.45 -8.40
CA GLY A 267 -9.64 -2.06 -7.87
C GLY A 267 -9.01 -0.89 -8.61
N ALA A 268 -8.97 -0.95 -9.94
CA ALA A 268 -8.41 0.11 -10.76
C ALA A 268 -9.17 1.45 -10.60
N LEU A 269 -10.50 1.40 -10.60
CA LEU A 269 -11.31 2.59 -10.40
C LEU A 269 -11.25 3.10 -8.96
N GLY A 270 -11.13 2.20 -7.98
CA GLY A 270 -10.92 2.55 -6.59
C GLY A 270 -9.60 3.28 -6.37
N GLN A 271 -8.52 2.84 -7.03
CA GLN A 271 -7.23 3.50 -7.00
C GLN A 271 -7.29 4.91 -7.61
N ILE A 272 -8.01 5.08 -8.71
CA ILE A 272 -8.20 6.40 -9.33
C ILE A 272 -8.86 7.37 -8.33
N ILE A 273 -9.91 6.93 -7.62
CA ILE A 273 -10.64 7.79 -6.68
C ILE A 273 -9.83 8.09 -5.42
N THR A 274 -9.07 7.12 -4.92
CA THR A 274 -8.30 7.27 -3.68
C THR A 274 -6.93 7.92 -3.89
N GLY A 275 -6.52 8.16 -5.15
CA GLY A 275 -5.19 8.67 -5.47
C GLY A 275 -4.08 7.65 -5.28
N ALA A 276 -4.42 6.37 -5.04
CA ALA A 276 -3.48 5.26 -5.01
C ALA A 276 -3.24 4.72 -6.43
N GLY A 277 -2.94 5.59 -7.36
CA GLY A 277 -2.46 5.23 -8.70
C GLY A 277 -0.95 5.07 -8.66
N SER A 278 -0.47 3.86 -8.95
CA SER A 278 0.94 3.65 -9.23
C SER A 278 1.36 4.48 -10.44
N GLY A 279 2.35 5.34 -10.27
CA GLY A 279 3.28 5.76 -11.29
C GLY A 279 2.72 6.24 -12.61
N GLY A 280 2.20 7.43 -12.62
CA GLY A 280 2.43 8.35 -13.72
C GLY A 280 3.44 9.36 -13.20
N SER A 281 4.65 9.34 -13.71
CA SER A 281 5.62 10.40 -13.51
C SER A 281 5.07 11.68 -14.14
N GLU A 282 4.21 12.38 -13.42
CA GLU A 282 4.20 13.83 -13.58
C GLU A 282 5.40 14.31 -12.78
N THR A 283 6.45 14.67 -13.50
CA THR A 283 7.46 15.60 -13.02
C THR A 283 6.70 16.88 -12.68
N VAL A 284 6.17 16.97 -11.47
CA VAL A 284 5.87 18.24 -10.86
C VAL A 284 7.26 18.84 -10.65
N ASP A 285 7.63 19.76 -11.54
CA ASP A 285 8.75 20.65 -11.31
C ASP A 285 8.60 21.19 -9.88
N PRO A 286 9.54 20.88 -8.95
CA PRO A 286 9.46 21.42 -7.61
C PRO A 286 9.63 22.92 -7.78
N GLN A 287 8.52 23.64 -7.66
CA GLN A 287 8.54 25.08 -7.70
C GLN A 287 9.55 25.56 -6.67
N ASP A 288 10.49 26.34 -7.17
CA ASP A 288 11.41 27.16 -6.38
C ASP A 288 10.59 27.94 -5.33
N HIS A 289 10.65 27.50 -4.07
CA HIS A 289 9.90 28.10 -2.98
C HIS A 289 10.61 29.37 -2.47
N SER A 290 11.14 30.18 -3.40
CA SER A 290 11.56 31.53 -3.04
C SER A 290 10.32 32.40 -2.91
N ALA A 291 9.85 32.62 -1.70
CA ALA A 291 8.82 33.59 -1.44
C ALA A 291 9.33 35.00 -1.84
N ASN A 292 8.57 35.65 -2.69
CA ASN A 292 8.83 37.02 -3.07
C ASN A 292 8.65 37.95 -1.84
N PRO A 293 9.66 38.74 -1.42
CA PRO A 293 9.61 39.56 -0.19
C PRO A 293 8.64 40.74 -0.19
N ALA A 294 7.83 40.93 -1.23
CA ALA A 294 7.10 42.19 -1.45
C ALA A 294 5.74 42.31 -0.76
N ASP A 295 5.23 41.25 -0.05
CA ASP A 295 3.84 41.29 0.45
C ASP A 295 3.67 41.07 1.97
N ALA A 296 4.66 41.42 2.77
CA ALA A 296 4.54 41.33 4.25
C ALA A 296 4.13 42.68 4.86
N THR A 297 2.84 42.91 5.07
CA THR A 297 2.36 43.92 6.01
C THR A 297 2.61 43.41 7.45
N ASN A 298 3.53 44.09 8.10
CA ASN A 298 3.97 43.83 9.47
C ASN A 298 2.85 44.20 10.49
N PRO A 299 2.41 43.27 11.39
CA PRO A 299 1.57 43.69 12.51
C PRO A 299 2.44 44.36 13.58
N VAL A 300 1.96 45.50 14.03
CA VAL A 300 2.59 46.36 15.02
C VAL A 300 2.91 45.62 16.29
N GLY A 301 4.21 45.56 16.70
CA GLY A 301 4.65 45.16 18.02
C GLY A 301 5.78 44.16 18.17
N GLN A 302 6.38 43.68 17.11
CA GLN A 302 7.60 42.84 17.19
C GLN A 302 8.83 43.61 16.70
N ALA A 303 9.91 43.50 17.49
CA ALA A 303 11.21 43.99 17.05
C ALA A 303 11.59 43.39 15.70
N PRO A 304 12.21 44.14 14.79
CA PRO A 304 12.56 43.64 13.48
C PRO A 304 13.56 42.53 13.62
N ILE A 305 13.09 41.32 13.38
CA ILE A 305 13.95 40.19 13.14
C ILE A 305 14.53 40.47 11.77
N THR A 306 15.86 40.63 11.67
CA THR A 306 16.53 40.60 10.39
C THR A 306 16.59 39.14 9.95
N PRO A 307 15.66 38.68 9.13
CA PRO A 307 15.80 37.39 8.51
C PRO A 307 16.79 37.55 7.36
N PHE A 308 17.63 36.53 7.18
CA PHE A 308 18.29 36.34 5.93
C PHE A 308 19.59 37.10 5.68
N VAL A 309 20.68 36.40 5.79
CA VAL A 309 21.93 36.77 5.14
C VAL A 309 22.01 36.04 3.82
N SER A 310 21.50 36.64 2.76
CA SER A 310 21.84 36.24 1.38
C SER A 310 23.25 36.76 1.07
N SER A 311 24.25 35.89 1.08
CA SER A 311 25.51 36.24 0.47
C SER A 311 25.43 36.01 -1.04
N ALA A 312 24.94 36.99 -1.78
CA ALA A 312 25.07 37.01 -3.24
C ALA A 312 26.54 37.30 -3.58
N GLY A 313 27.22 36.31 -4.13
CA GLY A 313 28.35 36.45 -5.05
C GLY A 313 29.70 36.90 -4.49
N VAL A 314 30.69 36.11 -4.84
CA VAL A 314 32.13 36.40 -4.88
C VAL A 314 32.93 36.25 -3.56
N GLY A 315 33.69 35.17 -3.48
CA GLY A 315 34.75 34.96 -2.48
C GLY A 315 34.22 34.44 -1.13
N ALA A 316 35.04 33.60 -0.51
CA ALA A 316 34.78 33.07 0.82
C ALA A 316 34.33 34.18 1.78
N ALA A 317 33.03 34.40 1.86
CA ALA A 317 32.44 35.24 2.87
C ALA A 317 32.33 34.44 4.15
N SER A 318 33.14 34.77 5.13
CA SER A 318 32.93 34.39 6.51
C SER A 318 31.51 34.84 6.88
N VAL A 319 30.54 33.92 6.90
CA VAL A 319 29.22 34.16 7.48
C VAL A 319 29.44 34.38 8.97
N GLY A 320 29.63 35.63 9.33
CA GLY A 320 30.06 35.99 10.63
C GLY A 320 29.00 36.34 11.60
N SER A 321 28.76 37.16 12.22
CA SER A 321 28.24 37.85 13.35
C SER A 321 26.70 37.75 13.55
N GLY A 322 26.17 36.59 13.65
CA GLY A 322 24.73 36.41 13.95
C GLY A 322 24.33 34.97 14.24
N LEU A 323 25.25 34.01 14.10
CA LEU A 323 25.01 32.62 14.46
C LEU A 323 25.57 32.31 15.85
N PRO A 324 24.93 31.37 16.60
CA PRO A 324 23.68 30.68 16.25
C PRO A 324 22.42 31.57 16.39
N PHE A 325 21.35 31.22 15.67
CA PHE A 325 20.04 31.80 15.95
C PHE A 325 19.53 31.25 17.29
N ILE A 326 19.30 32.14 18.27
CA ILE A 326 18.91 31.73 19.61
C ILE A 326 17.52 32.28 19.92
N TYR A 327 16.58 31.39 20.20
CA TYR A 327 15.23 31.73 20.62
C TYR A 327 14.93 31.07 21.98
N SER A 328 14.48 31.89 22.96
CA SER A 328 14.15 31.38 24.30
C SER A 328 12.83 31.98 24.75
N ASN A 329 11.84 31.13 25.03
CA ASN A 329 10.50 31.52 25.45
C ASN A 329 9.83 32.53 24.51
N GLN A 330 9.99 32.31 23.19
CA GLN A 330 9.51 33.22 22.15
C GLN A 330 8.53 32.54 21.19
N VAL A 331 7.66 33.31 20.60
CA VAL A 331 6.86 32.92 19.41
C VAL A 331 7.43 33.65 18.22
N VAL A 332 7.96 32.90 17.26
CA VAL A 332 8.66 33.44 16.09
C VAL A 332 8.05 32.86 14.83
N ASN A 333 7.76 33.72 13.87
CA ASN A 333 7.30 33.35 12.54
C ASN A 333 8.29 33.88 11.49
N ILE A 334 8.87 32.97 10.71
CA ILE A 334 9.82 33.26 9.64
C ILE A 334 9.14 32.87 8.32
N PRO A 335 8.84 33.78 7.41
CA PRO A 335 8.02 33.48 6.24
C PRO A 335 8.70 32.62 5.17
N GLY A 336 10.02 32.51 5.16
CA GLY A 336 10.81 31.71 4.22
C GLY A 336 11.75 30.77 4.94
N ASP A 337 12.88 30.43 4.30
CA ASP A 337 13.94 29.59 4.88
C ASP A 337 14.65 30.32 6.03
N LEU A 338 15.04 29.58 7.07
CA LEU A 338 15.83 30.18 8.16
C LEU A 338 17.26 30.45 7.73
N TYR A 339 17.88 29.51 7.00
CA TYR A 339 19.26 29.65 6.54
C TYR A 339 19.46 29.01 5.18
N GLN A 340 20.02 29.73 4.23
CA GLN A 340 20.27 29.26 2.87
C GLN A 340 21.74 29.41 2.49
N VAL A 341 22.31 28.38 1.87
CA VAL A 341 23.63 28.39 1.23
C VAL A 341 23.43 28.44 -0.28
N PRO A 342 23.70 29.57 -0.96
CA PRO A 342 23.46 29.68 -2.38
C PRO A 342 24.37 28.77 -3.21
N ALA A 343 23.99 28.51 -4.46
CA ALA A 343 24.83 27.79 -5.42
C ALA A 343 26.18 28.50 -5.61
N ALA A 344 27.24 27.71 -5.85
CA ALA A 344 28.61 28.16 -5.99
C ALA A 344 29.20 28.88 -4.76
N SER A 345 28.51 28.90 -3.62
CA SER A 345 29.06 29.39 -2.34
C SER A 345 29.59 28.25 -1.48
N SER A 346 30.56 28.56 -0.64
CA SER A 346 31.11 27.63 0.35
C SER A 346 31.19 28.32 1.71
N SER A 347 30.72 27.64 2.72
CA SER A 347 30.74 28.10 4.12
C SER A 347 31.19 26.98 5.04
N ASN A 348 31.90 27.33 6.10
CA ASN A 348 32.26 26.40 7.16
C ASN A 348 31.93 27.05 8.51
N LEU A 349 31.04 26.41 9.27
CA LEU A 349 30.57 26.91 10.54
C LEU A 349 31.29 26.19 11.67
N SER A 350 31.83 26.95 12.62
CA SER A 350 32.44 26.45 13.86
C SER A 350 31.42 26.42 15.03
N THR A 351 30.21 26.85 14.79
CA THR A 351 29.10 26.89 15.78
C THR A 351 27.86 26.20 15.22
N ASP A 352 26.90 25.95 16.08
CA ASP A 352 25.58 25.48 15.70
C ASP A 352 24.78 26.57 14.94
N LEU A 353 23.73 26.14 14.22
CA LEU A 353 22.87 27.02 13.43
C LEU A 353 21.72 27.57 14.26
N LEU A 354 21.04 26.70 15.01
CA LEU A 354 19.79 27.06 15.68
C LEU A 354 19.76 26.46 17.11
N ARG A 355 19.46 27.31 18.08
CA ARG A 355 19.06 26.90 19.44
C ARG A 355 17.69 27.46 19.79
N SER A 356 16.74 26.57 20.04
CA SER A 356 15.39 26.94 20.47
C SER A 356 15.11 26.32 21.84
N THR A 357 14.69 27.14 22.78
CA THR A 357 14.31 26.66 24.11
C THR A 357 12.93 27.19 24.48
N ASN A 358 11.98 26.26 24.74
CA ASN A 358 10.60 26.57 25.11
C ASN A 358 9.93 27.58 24.15
N SER A 359 10.32 27.59 22.90
CA SER A 359 9.83 28.56 21.91
C SER A 359 8.94 27.91 20.90
N THR A 360 8.04 28.68 20.30
CA THR A 360 7.24 28.28 19.16
C THR A 360 7.84 28.91 17.91
N LEU A 361 8.50 28.09 17.09
CA LEU A 361 9.09 28.52 15.82
C LEU A 361 8.24 28.03 14.68
N THR A 362 7.78 28.93 13.82
CA THR A 362 7.12 28.61 12.56
C THR A 362 7.98 29.16 11.43
N ILE A 363 8.54 28.25 10.63
CA ILE A 363 9.38 28.56 9.48
C ILE A 363 8.59 28.18 8.24
N GLY A 364 8.26 29.15 7.40
CA GLY A 364 7.44 28.91 6.19
C GLY A 364 8.16 28.12 5.11
N GLY A 365 9.51 28.09 5.15
CA GLY A 365 10.39 27.32 4.31
C GLY A 365 11.15 26.23 5.06
N ASP A 366 12.40 26.03 4.66
CA ASP A 366 13.33 25.07 5.25
C ASP A 366 14.11 25.68 6.42
N VAL A 367 14.45 24.88 7.41
CA VAL A 367 15.39 25.34 8.46
C VAL A 367 16.78 25.54 7.84
N LEU A 368 17.18 24.64 6.96
CA LEU A 368 18.45 24.72 6.23
C LEU A 368 18.22 24.33 4.76
N GLN A 369 18.60 25.20 3.85
CA GLN A 369 18.67 24.90 2.42
C GLN A 369 20.10 25.02 1.90
N VAL A 370 20.65 23.98 1.26
CA VAL A 370 22.02 23.95 0.76
C VAL A 370 22.01 23.71 -0.75
N LYS A 371 22.37 24.73 -1.51
CA LYS A 371 22.61 24.67 -2.97
C LYS A 371 24.10 24.75 -3.32
N GLY A 372 24.95 25.14 -2.37
CA GLY A 372 26.43 25.20 -2.48
C GLY A 372 27.10 24.19 -1.56
N SER A 373 28.15 24.57 -0.87
CA SER A 373 28.89 23.75 0.08
C SER A 373 28.79 24.31 1.50
N LEU A 374 28.33 23.49 2.45
CA LEU A 374 28.28 23.82 3.85
C LEU A 374 29.05 22.77 4.65
N GLY A 375 30.07 23.20 5.39
CA GLY A 375 30.75 22.41 6.41
C GLY A 375 30.32 22.84 7.81
N SER A 376 30.33 21.93 8.75
CA SER A 376 30.24 22.21 10.18
C SER A 376 31.33 21.46 10.94
N SER A 377 32.18 22.17 11.65
CA SER A 377 33.25 21.58 12.49
C SER A 377 32.87 21.44 13.95
N THR A 378 31.65 21.83 14.34
CA THR A 378 31.18 21.68 15.72
C THR A 378 30.73 20.25 15.98
N ALA A 379 31.06 19.73 17.15
CA ALA A 379 30.51 18.46 17.64
C ALA A 379 29.12 18.63 18.28
N LEU A 380 28.66 19.88 18.47
CA LEU A 380 27.32 20.18 18.97
C LEU A 380 26.29 19.90 17.89
N PRO A 381 25.02 19.61 18.26
CA PRO A 381 23.94 19.51 17.30
C PRO A 381 23.79 20.81 16.51
N PHE A 382 23.67 20.69 15.19
CA PHE A 382 23.58 21.85 14.30
C PHE A 382 22.25 22.60 14.50
N ILE A 383 21.16 21.85 14.79
CA ILE A 383 19.85 22.34 15.17
C ILE A 383 19.48 21.75 16.53
N SER A 384 19.23 22.57 17.53
CA SER A 384 18.82 22.15 18.87
C SER A 384 17.46 22.72 19.22
N VAL A 385 16.50 21.87 19.61
CA VAL A 385 15.16 22.26 20.07
C VAL A 385 14.88 21.62 21.42
N SER A 386 14.72 22.42 22.45
CA SER A 386 14.43 21.93 23.79
C SER A 386 13.12 22.51 24.30
N GLY A 387 12.08 21.69 24.40
CA GLY A 387 10.71 22.15 24.66
C GLY A 387 10.13 22.96 23.51
N GLY A 388 8.87 23.31 23.62
CA GLY A 388 8.19 24.11 22.59
C GLY A 388 7.92 23.39 21.27
N THR A 389 7.81 24.15 20.19
CA THR A 389 7.46 23.65 18.85
C THR A 389 8.40 24.17 17.77
N LEU A 390 8.69 23.32 16.79
CA LEU A 390 9.32 23.70 15.52
C LEU A 390 8.44 23.21 14.38
N ALA A 391 7.87 24.14 13.63
CA ALA A 391 7.15 23.85 12.38
C ALA A 391 7.96 24.39 11.20
N ALA A 392 8.22 23.55 10.19
CA ALA A 392 8.99 23.92 9.01
C ALA A 392 8.60 23.04 7.81
N GLN A 393 9.13 23.35 6.62
CA GLN A 393 9.05 22.41 5.50
C GLN A 393 10.00 21.24 5.75
N THR A 394 11.30 21.48 5.84
CA THR A 394 12.31 20.48 6.14
C THR A 394 13.26 20.93 7.25
N ALA A 395 13.95 20.02 7.90
CA ALA A 395 15.09 20.39 8.75
C ALA A 395 16.34 20.70 7.91
N ALA A 396 16.56 19.93 6.84
CA ALA A 396 17.61 20.22 5.85
C ALA A 396 17.21 19.73 4.45
N LEU A 397 17.35 20.63 3.48
CA LEU A 397 17.15 20.37 2.05
C LEU A 397 18.46 20.63 1.29
N LEU A 398 18.97 19.61 0.60
CA LEU A 398 20.15 19.69 -0.26
C LEU A 398 19.71 19.56 -1.72
N ARG A 399 20.05 20.58 -2.54
CA ARG A 399 19.81 20.58 -4.00
C ARG A 399 21.09 20.86 -4.74
N ASN A 400 21.70 19.85 -5.34
CA ASN A 400 23.01 19.96 -5.97
C ASN A 400 24.06 20.57 -5.02
N GLY A 401 23.90 20.32 -3.72
CA GLY A 401 24.71 20.89 -2.65
C GLY A 401 25.48 19.83 -1.86
N THR A 402 26.45 20.30 -1.09
CA THR A 402 27.25 19.44 -0.20
C THR A 402 27.06 19.89 1.24
N LEU A 403 26.73 18.95 2.13
CA LEU A 403 26.63 19.17 3.57
C LEU A 403 27.60 18.24 4.31
N GLY A 404 28.58 18.81 5.01
CA GLY A 404 29.50 18.08 5.87
C GLY A 404 29.26 18.41 7.35
N LEU A 405 28.99 17.41 8.18
CA LEU A 405 28.70 17.56 9.61
C LEU A 405 29.66 16.71 10.45
N THR A 406 30.22 17.29 11.52
CA THR A 406 30.96 16.57 12.57
C THR A 406 30.09 16.21 13.75
N GLY A 407 29.02 16.96 14.01
CA GLY A 407 28.01 16.70 15.03
C GLY A 407 26.68 16.26 14.45
N PRO A 408 25.64 16.03 15.29
CA PRO A 408 24.29 15.77 14.85
C PRO A 408 23.70 16.93 14.04
N LEU A 409 22.85 16.62 13.06
CA LEU A 409 22.05 17.63 12.36
C LEU A 409 20.98 18.22 13.28
N LEU A 410 20.23 17.35 13.96
CA LEU A 410 19.09 17.75 14.78
C LEU A 410 19.10 17.00 16.13
N ASN A 411 18.96 17.76 17.19
CA ASN A 411 18.65 17.22 18.50
C ASN A 411 17.41 17.90 19.07
N ALA A 412 16.38 17.12 19.41
CA ALA A 412 15.15 17.62 19.98
C ALA A 412 14.82 16.90 21.29
N VAL A 413 14.55 17.69 22.34
CA VAL A 413 14.24 17.17 23.67
C VAL A 413 12.91 17.73 24.15
N ASN A 414 11.94 16.86 24.40
CA ASN A 414 10.59 17.24 24.83
C ASN A 414 9.93 18.30 23.94
N ALA A 415 10.24 18.25 22.66
CA ALA A 415 9.77 19.21 21.66
C ALA A 415 8.74 18.59 20.72
N SER A 416 7.89 19.42 20.14
CA SER A 416 6.97 19.03 19.07
C SER A 416 7.52 19.51 17.74
N LEU A 417 7.85 18.58 16.87
CA LEU A 417 8.33 18.85 15.51
C LEU A 417 7.21 18.58 14.51
N ALA A 418 6.91 19.53 13.64
CA ALA A 418 5.93 19.40 12.58
C ALA A 418 6.56 19.78 11.24
N LEU A 419 6.74 18.80 10.34
CA LEU A 419 7.38 19.00 9.04
C LEU A 419 6.39 18.72 7.93
N THR A 420 6.32 19.59 6.93
CA THR A 420 5.33 19.56 5.86
C THR A 420 5.92 19.46 4.46
N GLY A 421 7.24 19.60 4.32
CA GLY A 421 7.99 19.47 3.07
C GLY A 421 8.19 18.01 2.65
N PRO A 422 9.10 17.76 1.71
CA PRO A 422 9.27 16.41 1.17
C PRO A 422 9.94 15.43 2.14
N ALA A 423 10.80 15.90 3.03
CA ALA A 423 11.42 15.06 4.06
C ALA A 423 11.89 15.88 5.28
N LEU A 424 12.20 15.20 6.39
CA LEU A 424 12.98 15.84 7.47
C LEU A 424 14.38 16.19 6.95
N LEU A 425 15.03 15.25 6.26
CA LEU A 425 16.29 15.46 5.56
C LEU A 425 16.14 14.97 4.11
N GLU A 426 16.31 15.88 3.18
CA GLU A 426 16.22 15.58 1.75
C GLU A 426 17.53 15.90 1.04
N ALA A 427 18.00 14.99 0.21
CA ALA A 427 19.10 15.22 -0.70
C ALA A 427 18.72 14.78 -2.12
N GLN A 428 18.79 15.71 -3.07
CA GLN A 428 18.43 15.49 -4.47
C GLN A 428 19.41 16.16 -5.42
N ALA A 429 19.35 15.80 -6.70
CA ALA A 429 20.14 16.42 -7.77
C ALA A 429 21.66 16.38 -7.51
N ASN A 430 22.23 15.18 -7.37
CA ASN A 430 23.66 14.93 -7.13
C ASN A 430 24.21 15.51 -5.79
N SER A 431 23.35 15.73 -4.82
CA SER A 431 23.77 16.26 -3.51
C SER A 431 24.60 15.26 -2.73
N GLN A 432 25.48 15.77 -1.87
CA GLN A 432 26.38 14.99 -1.02
C GLN A 432 26.13 15.34 0.45
N LEU A 433 25.81 14.33 1.26
CA LEU A 433 25.77 14.43 2.71
C LEU A 433 26.89 13.60 3.31
N THR A 434 27.69 14.20 4.18
CA THR A 434 28.71 13.46 4.95
C THR A 434 28.58 13.81 6.41
N ALA A 435 28.27 12.82 7.25
CA ALA A 435 28.25 12.96 8.70
C ALA A 435 29.33 12.06 9.32
N THR A 436 30.36 12.68 9.88
CA THR A 436 31.52 11.97 10.45
C THR A 436 31.39 11.73 11.95
N GLY A 437 30.41 12.35 12.62
CA GLY A 437 30.11 12.11 14.02
C GLY A 437 29.55 10.70 14.27
N LEU A 438 29.93 10.12 15.40
CA LEU A 438 29.43 8.81 15.83
C LEU A 438 28.04 8.85 16.48
N SER A 439 27.57 10.04 16.83
CA SER A 439 26.21 10.25 17.36
C SER A 439 25.18 10.12 16.23
N PRO A 440 23.92 9.77 16.56
CA PRO A 440 22.85 9.77 15.57
C PRO A 440 22.72 11.13 14.89
N LEU A 441 22.53 11.14 13.59
CA LEU A 441 22.36 12.38 12.81
C LEU A 441 21.13 13.17 13.27
N VAL A 442 20.05 12.46 13.62
CA VAL A 442 18.83 13.01 14.20
C VAL A 442 18.57 12.29 15.52
N SER A 443 18.44 13.02 16.61
CA SER A 443 18.17 12.50 17.94
C SER A 443 16.95 13.17 18.56
N LEU A 444 15.97 12.37 18.97
CA LEU A 444 14.74 12.83 19.61
C LEU A 444 14.59 12.18 20.98
N THR A 445 14.25 12.96 21.99
CA THR A 445 13.96 12.45 23.32
C THR A 445 12.67 13.05 23.84
N GLY A 446 11.66 12.22 24.07
CA GLY A 446 10.31 12.69 24.39
C GLY A 446 9.67 13.48 23.25
N GLY A 447 8.56 14.14 23.53
CA GLY A 447 7.88 14.97 22.54
C GLY A 447 7.29 14.20 21.36
N SER A 448 7.21 14.88 20.20
CA SER A 448 6.60 14.29 19.00
C SER A 448 7.28 14.75 17.72
N LEU A 449 7.22 13.88 16.70
CA LEU A 449 7.57 14.19 15.32
C LEU A 449 6.37 13.89 14.43
N ALA A 450 5.78 14.92 13.86
CA ALA A 450 4.72 14.82 12.87
C ALA A 450 5.29 15.09 11.48
N LEU A 451 5.27 14.10 10.62
CA LEU A 451 5.64 14.20 9.21
C LEU A 451 4.37 14.35 8.38
N GLY A 452 4.31 15.35 7.54
CA GLY A 452 3.18 15.64 6.66
C GLY A 452 2.85 14.50 5.69
N ALA A 453 1.80 14.68 4.91
CA ALA A 453 1.26 13.61 4.04
C ALA A 453 2.24 13.10 2.98
N ARG A 454 3.31 13.83 2.68
CA ARG A 454 4.35 13.45 1.71
C ARG A 454 5.76 13.61 2.27
N THR A 455 5.87 13.73 3.59
CA THR A 455 7.13 14.01 4.26
C THR A 455 7.76 12.71 4.72
N SER A 456 8.93 12.40 4.20
CA SER A 456 9.77 11.29 4.65
C SER A 456 10.63 11.68 5.85
N GLY A 457 11.19 10.74 6.59
CA GLY A 457 12.28 11.01 7.53
C GLY A 457 13.57 11.33 6.80
N LEU A 458 13.96 10.46 5.86
CA LEU A 458 15.09 10.63 4.94
C LEU A 458 14.65 10.37 3.51
N SER A 459 14.95 11.29 2.61
CA SER A 459 14.75 11.11 1.17
C SER A 459 16.07 11.36 0.43
N LEU A 460 16.54 10.35 -0.27
CA LEU A 460 17.71 10.45 -1.17
C LEU A 460 17.24 10.14 -2.59
N ASP A 461 17.46 11.06 -3.52
CA ASP A 461 17.04 10.90 -4.91
C ASP A 461 18.07 11.46 -5.89
N SER A 462 17.94 11.13 -7.16
CA SER A 462 18.62 11.76 -8.30
C SER A 462 20.17 11.78 -8.17
N ASN A 463 20.78 10.61 -8.00
CA ASN A 463 22.23 10.40 -7.85
C ASN A 463 22.85 11.06 -6.60
N SER A 464 22.05 11.37 -5.59
CA SER A 464 22.58 11.87 -4.33
C SER A 464 23.27 10.78 -3.53
N ALA A 465 24.19 11.18 -2.67
CA ALA A 465 24.86 10.25 -1.78
C ALA A 465 24.86 10.76 -0.34
N ALA A 466 24.63 9.85 0.60
CA ALA A 466 24.77 10.10 2.03
C ALA A 466 25.76 9.09 2.63
N THR A 467 26.75 9.60 3.39
CA THR A 467 27.71 8.78 4.15
C THR A 467 27.61 9.14 5.62
N LEU A 468 27.29 8.16 6.43
CA LEU A 468 27.07 8.30 7.87
C LEU A 468 28.08 7.45 8.64
N SER A 469 28.66 8.00 9.70
CA SER A 469 29.48 7.25 10.67
C SER A 469 28.71 6.90 11.95
N GLY A 470 27.57 7.54 12.21
CA GLY A 470 26.58 7.21 13.24
C GLY A 470 25.24 6.89 12.59
N SER A 471 24.30 6.35 13.32
CA SER A 471 22.95 6.04 12.81
C SER A 471 22.25 7.30 12.28
N PHE A 472 21.38 7.12 11.30
CA PHE A 472 20.57 8.23 10.79
C PHE A 472 19.65 8.81 11.89
N PHE A 473 18.96 7.95 12.59
CA PHE A 473 17.87 8.38 13.47
C PHE A 473 17.84 7.60 14.78
N ALA A 474 17.69 8.30 15.88
CA ALA A 474 17.44 7.73 17.19
C ALA A 474 16.30 8.47 17.89
N ALA A 475 15.35 7.72 18.46
CA ALA A 475 14.24 8.28 19.23
C ALA A 475 14.03 7.51 20.54
N ASN A 476 13.82 8.26 21.62
CA ASN A 476 13.57 7.71 22.94
C ASN A 476 12.29 8.31 23.55
N GLY A 477 11.26 7.51 23.76
CA GLY A 477 9.97 7.93 24.29
C GLY A 477 9.21 8.92 23.40
N THR A 478 9.54 9.00 22.12
CA THR A 478 8.97 9.97 21.16
C THR A 478 7.79 9.36 20.42
N ALA A 479 6.75 10.16 20.17
CA ALA A 479 5.66 9.80 19.28
C ALA A 479 5.98 10.28 17.86
N ILE A 480 6.14 9.32 16.94
CA ILE A 480 6.46 9.59 15.53
C ILE A 480 5.27 9.20 14.69
N ALA A 481 4.80 10.10 13.83
CA ALA A 481 3.70 9.85 12.90
C ALA A 481 4.03 10.40 11.52
N GLY A 482 3.78 9.59 10.47
CA GLY A 482 3.96 9.95 9.07
C GLY A 482 3.03 9.19 8.15
N SER A 483 2.97 9.57 6.89
CA SER A 483 2.19 8.89 5.86
C SER A 483 2.92 8.83 4.51
N SER A 484 4.23 9.00 4.53
CA SER A 484 5.19 8.75 3.45
C SER A 484 6.24 7.78 3.96
N ASP A 485 7.04 7.21 3.05
CA ASP A 485 8.14 6.31 3.42
C ASP A 485 9.07 6.99 4.42
N PHE A 486 9.43 6.28 5.50
CA PHE A 486 10.30 6.91 6.50
C PHE A 486 11.73 7.07 5.99
N VAL A 487 12.26 6.07 5.32
CA VAL A 487 13.55 6.16 4.61
C VAL A 487 13.31 5.77 3.16
N ALA A 488 13.48 6.70 2.24
CA ALA A 488 13.32 6.51 0.80
C ALA A 488 14.66 6.74 0.07
N ILE A 489 15.12 5.74 -0.67
CA ILE A 489 16.36 5.78 -1.44
C ILE A 489 16.04 5.46 -2.90
N LYS A 490 16.07 6.47 -3.76
CA LYS A 490 15.68 6.35 -5.15
C LYS A 490 16.77 6.87 -6.07
N SER A 491 17.33 6.00 -6.90
CA SER A 491 18.45 6.37 -7.76
C SER A 491 19.60 7.07 -7.00
N ALA A 492 19.88 6.64 -5.77
CA ALA A 492 20.78 7.29 -4.84
C ALA A 492 21.54 6.26 -3.99
N THR A 493 22.53 6.70 -3.24
CA THR A 493 23.29 5.82 -2.36
C THR A 493 23.30 6.30 -0.92
N LEU A 494 23.07 5.37 0.01
CA LEU A 494 23.27 5.55 1.44
C LEU A 494 24.37 4.61 1.92
N THR A 495 25.35 5.12 2.59
CA THR A 495 26.39 4.32 3.26
C THR A 495 26.38 4.64 4.73
N ASP A 496 26.17 3.64 5.56
CA ASP A 496 26.28 3.76 7.01
C ASP A 496 27.33 2.78 7.54
N THR A 497 28.34 3.30 8.19
CA THR A 497 29.48 2.53 8.71
C THR A 497 29.30 2.12 10.17
N THR A 498 28.24 2.58 10.86
CA THR A 498 27.97 2.16 12.24
C THR A 498 27.42 0.75 12.28
N THR A 499 27.82 -0.01 13.30
CA THR A 499 27.26 -1.34 13.59
C THR A 499 25.89 -1.27 14.28
N SER A 500 25.46 -0.08 14.73
CA SER A 500 24.09 0.17 15.18
C SER A 500 23.12 0.16 14.01
N ALA A 501 21.83 -0.07 14.24
CA ALA A 501 20.85 0.05 13.19
C ALA A 501 20.74 1.49 12.66
N LEU A 502 20.38 1.65 11.40
CA LEU A 502 20.15 2.95 10.77
C LEU A 502 19.12 3.79 11.55
N VAL A 503 18.08 3.13 12.03
CA VAL A 503 17.01 3.72 12.86
C VAL A 503 16.93 2.99 14.19
N ASN A 504 17.04 3.72 15.30
CA ASN A 504 16.98 3.18 16.65
C ASN A 504 15.82 3.80 17.42
N LEU A 505 14.90 2.99 17.90
CA LEU A 505 13.71 3.42 18.62
C LEU A 505 13.67 2.77 20.00
N THR A 506 13.43 3.56 21.03
CA THR A 506 13.29 3.06 22.41
C THR A 506 12.03 3.66 23.04
N GLY A 507 11.05 2.83 23.37
CA GLY A 507 9.75 3.31 23.85
C GLY A 507 9.03 4.18 22.83
N GLY A 508 7.94 4.83 23.23
CA GLY A 508 7.14 5.68 22.35
C GLY A 508 6.38 4.92 21.27
N THR A 509 6.04 5.62 20.21
CA THR A 509 5.28 5.07 19.07
C THR A 509 5.90 5.47 17.74
N PHE A 510 5.86 4.56 16.77
CA PHE A 510 6.26 4.82 15.40
C PHE A 510 5.12 4.39 14.49
N GLN A 511 4.43 5.36 13.89
CA GLN A 511 3.23 5.13 13.11
C GLN A 511 3.38 5.65 11.69
N LEU A 512 3.23 4.76 10.71
CA LEU A 512 3.17 5.09 9.30
C LEU A 512 1.78 4.76 8.76
N GLY A 513 1.11 5.76 8.21
CA GLY A 513 -0.23 5.64 7.65
C GLY A 513 -0.24 5.55 6.13
N GLY A 514 -1.37 5.12 5.57
CA GLY A 514 -1.56 5.10 4.12
C GLY A 514 -0.77 4.00 3.42
N ALA A 515 -0.16 4.34 2.29
CA ALA A 515 0.69 3.45 1.48
C ALA A 515 2.20 3.67 1.75
N ALA A 516 2.55 4.17 2.94
CA ALA A 516 3.92 4.47 3.33
C ALA A 516 4.67 3.20 3.76
N ASP A 517 5.88 3.05 3.25
CA ASP A 517 6.81 2.02 3.66
C ASP A 517 7.70 2.52 4.83
N GLY A 518 8.22 1.62 5.64
CA GLY A 518 9.23 1.98 6.63
C GLY A 518 10.55 2.34 5.96
N PHE A 519 10.98 1.48 5.04
CA PHE A 519 12.23 1.61 4.28
C PHE A 519 11.97 1.21 2.83
N SER A 520 12.24 2.10 1.90
CA SER A 520 12.11 1.82 0.47
C SER A 520 13.43 2.05 -0.27
N ALA A 521 13.79 1.13 -1.17
CA ALA A 521 14.86 1.28 -2.12
C ALA A 521 14.34 0.98 -3.52
N SER A 522 14.54 1.90 -4.47
CA SER A 522 14.01 1.76 -5.81
C SER A 522 14.90 2.41 -6.87
N ASN A 523 14.69 2.03 -8.13
CA ASN A 523 15.36 2.63 -9.29
C ASN A 523 16.90 2.68 -9.14
N ASN A 524 17.53 1.55 -8.81
CA ASN A 524 18.95 1.41 -8.47
C ASN A 524 19.39 2.11 -7.18
N GLY A 525 18.46 2.54 -6.32
CA GLY A 525 18.78 3.05 -4.99
C GLY A 525 19.45 1.98 -4.14
N THR A 526 20.52 2.32 -3.45
CA THR A 526 21.31 1.34 -2.66
C THR A 526 21.60 1.87 -1.26
N ALA A 527 21.24 1.10 -0.24
CA ALA A 527 21.70 1.28 1.12
C ALA A 527 22.77 0.24 1.46
N SER A 528 23.98 0.68 1.80
CA SER A 528 25.08 -0.16 2.29
C SER A 528 25.29 0.12 3.78
N LEU A 529 24.99 -0.83 4.62
CA LEU A 529 24.93 -0.69 6.06
C LEU A 529 25.88 -1.68 6.75
N ALA A 530 26.56 -1.26 7.78
CA ALA A 530 27.30 -2.15 8.67
C ALA A 530 26.40 -2.75 9.77
N GLY A 531 25.31 -2.06 10.13
CA GLY A 531 24.25 -2.52 11.05
C GLY A 531 22.94 -2.85 10.33
N GLY A 532 21.86 -3.12 11.08
CA GLY A 532 20.52 -3.36 10.53
C GLY A 532 19.81 -2.07 10.08
N LEU A 533 18.59 -2.23 9.58
CA LEU A 533 17.72 -1.11 9.22
C LEU A 533 17.04 -0.49 10.45
N LEU A 534 16.46 -1.35 11.29
CA LEU A 534 15.70 -0.92 12.46
C LEU A 534 16.06 -1.75 13.69
N ALA A 535 16.29 -1.07 14.81
CA ALA A 535 16.24 -1.64 16.14
C ALA A 535 15.16 -0.91 16.95
N ALA A 536 14.14 -1.64 17.40
CA ALA A 536 13.04 -1.09 18.20
C ALA A 536 12.91 -1.85 19.53
N THR A 537 13.02 -1.12 20.63
CA THR A 537 12.93 -1.69 21.96
C THR A 537 11.76 -1.07 22.70
N GLY A 538 10.76 -1.87 23.06
CA GLY A 538 9.56 -1.41 23.76
C GLY A 538 8.73 -0.38 22.96
N THR A 539 9.01 -0.21 21.69
CA THR A 539 8.31 0.74 20.79
C THR A 539 7.14 0.05 20.12
N ALA A 540 6.00 0.71 20.07
CA ALA A 540 4.87 0.27 19.26
C ALA A 540 5.06 0.74 17.81
N VAL A 541 5.31 -0.19 16.90
CA VAL A 541 5.47 0.08 15.46
C VAL A 541 4.18 -0.25 14.73
N THR A 542 3.65 0.70 13.97
CA THR A 542 2.42 0.51 13.20
C THR A 542 2.64 0.96 11.75
N SER A 543 2.33 0.09 10.79
CA SER A 543 2.33 0.43 9.37
C SER A 543 1.25 -0.37 8.63
N THR A 544 0.84 0.13 7.46
CA THR A 544 -0.21 -0.48 6.65
C THR A 544 0.36 -1.16 5.41
N ALA A 545 1.22 -0.47 4.66
CA ALA A 545 1.87 -0.98 3.44
C ALA A 545 3.05 -1.90 3.78
N ASP A 546 3.88 -2.19 2.81
CA ASP A 546 5.10 -2.94 3.03
C ASP A 546 6.03 -2.18 4.00
N PHE A 547 6.76 -2.88 4.85
CA PHE A 547 7.63 -2.19 5.80
C PHE A 547 9.06 -2.01 5.26
N VAL A 548 9.58 -3.02 4.59
CA VAL A 548 10.84 -2.94 3.83
C VAL A 548 10.53 -3.32 2.39
N LEU A 549 10.57 -2.36 1.50
CA LEU A 549 10.29 -2.53 0.08
C LEU A 549 11.57 -2.35 -0.75
N ALA A 550 11.95 -3.34 -1.52
CA ALA A 550 12.99 -3.22 -2.54
C ALA A 550 12.42 -3.57 -3.91
N THR A 551 12.47 -2.65 -4.85
CA THR A 551 11.89 -2.79 -6.18
C THR A 551 12.73 -2.08 -7.25
N ASN A 552 12.55 -2.43 -8.52
CA ASN A 552 13.25 -1.78 -9.63
C ASN A 552 14.77 -1.69 -9.42
N ASN A 553 15.40 -2.81 -9.05
CA ASN A 553 16.83 -2.92 -8.76
C ASN A 553 17.29 -2.10 -7.52
N GLY A 554 16.37 -1.73 -6.63
CA GLY A 554 16.70 -1.17 -5.33
C GLY A 554 17.31 -2.22 -4.41
N ARG A 555 18.26 -1.83 -3.54
CA ARG A 555 19.04 -2.78 -2.74
C ARG A 555 19.28 -2.32 -1.31
N PHE A 556 19.20 -3.27 -0.38
CA PHE A 556 19.71 -3.15 0.97
C PHE A 556 20.85 -4.16 1.18
N ILE A 557 22.05 -3.67 1.46
CA ILE A 557 23.25 -4.50 1.67
C ILE A 557 23.69 -4.31 3.12
N VAL A 558 23.61 -5.37 3.92
CA VAL A 558 24.07 -5.37 5.31
C VAL A 558 25.32 -6.23 5.43
N ALA A 559 26.47 -5.59 5.62
CA ALA A 559 27.74 -6.29 5.64
C ALA A 559 27.98 -7.12 6.91
N GLY A 560 27.30 -6.81 8.01
CA GLY A 560 27.46 -7.47 9.30
C GLY A 560 26.53 -8.68 9.50
N SER A 561 26.59 -9.26 10.67
CA SER A 561 25.69 -10.33 11.11
C SER A 561 24.44 -9.81 11.84
N ALA A 562 24.23 -8.49 11.87
CA ALA A 562 23.04 -7.91 12.47
C ALA A 562 21.81 -8.27 11.63
N PRO A 563 20.65 -8.52 12.28
CA PRO A 563 19.39 -8.70 11.57
C PRO A 563 18.95 -7.38 10.92
N LEU A 564 18.19 -7.49 9.83
CA LEU A 564 17.63 -6.30 9.17
C LEU A 564 16.69 -5.54 10.08
N LEU A 565 15.77 -6.23 10.75
CA LEU A 565 14.88 -5.67 11.75
C LEU A 565 15.06 -6.43 13.07
N SER A 566 15.30 -5.69 14.15
CA SER A 566 15.38 -6.20 15.52
C SER A 566 14.28 -5.57 16.37
N LEU A 567 13.40 -6.38 16.91
CA LEU A 567 12.26 -5.96 17.73
C LEU A 567 12.37 -6.61 19.12
N THR A 568 12.55 -5.80 20.14
CA THR A 568 12.65 -6.26 21.53
C THR A 568 11.49 -5.74 22.36
N GLY A 569 10.63 -6.65 22.85
CA GLY A 569 9.40 -6.27 23.55
C GLY A 569 8.45 -5.46 22.67
N GLY A 570 7.44 -4.86 23.29
CA GLY A 570 6.45 -4.04 22.58
C GLY A 570 5.39 -4.85 21.83
N VAL A 571 4.33 -4.15 21.42
CA VAL A 571 3.24 -4.69 20.61
C VAL A 571 3.14 -3.87 19.32
N SER A 572 3.25 -4.51 18.19
CA SER A 572 3.35 -3.86 16.89
C SER A 572 2.37 -4.47 15.89
N GLN A 573 1.87 -3.62 14.99
CA GLN A 573 1.09 -4.03 13.82
C GLN A 573 1.81 -3.52 12.57
N ILE A 574 2.66 -4.35 12.00
CA ILE A 574 3.54 -3.98 10.90
C ILE A 574 2.99 -4.56 9.59
N ALA A 575 2.93 -3.73 8.56
CA ALA A 575 2.47 -4.14 7.23
C ALA A 575 1.10 -4.86 7.28
N SER A 576 0.11 -4.22 7.89
CA SER A 576 -1.20 -4.83 8.13
C SER A 576 -1.96 -5.20 6.86
N ALA A 577 -1.60 -4.62 5.72
CA ALA A 577 -2.10 -4.95 4.38
C ALA A 577 -1.01 -5.39 3.39
N GLY A 578 0.27 -5.32 3.78
CA GLY A 578 1.45 -5.64 2.97
C GLY A 578 2.30 -6.77 3.56
N SER A 579 3.60 -6.69 3.34
CA SER A 579 4.61 -7.60 3.89
C SER A 579 5.62 -6.85 4.74
N ILE A 580 6.14 -7.46 5.80
CA ILE A 580 7.26 -6.83 6.53
C ILE A 580 8.45 -6.66 5.59
N PHE A 581 8.74 -7.65 4.76
CA PHE A 581 9.73 -7.57 3.68
C PHE A 581 9.06 -7.92 2.36
N HIS A 582 9.11 -7.00 1.41
CA HIS A 582 8.64 -7.20 0.04
C HIS A 582 9.77 -6.93 -0.94
N LEU A 583 10.23 -7.98 -1.61
CA LEU A 583 11.38 -7.99 -2.50
C LEU A 583 10.90 -8.27 -3.91
N VAL A 584 11.04 -7.30 -4.80
CA VAL A 584 10.59 -7.38 -6.17
C VAL A 584 11.77 -7.24 -7.12
N GLY A 585 12.04 -8.30 -7.88
CA GLY A 585 13.05 -8.30 -8.92
C GLY A 585 12.49 -7.88 -10.28
N SER A 586 13.38 -7.62 -11.23
CA SER A 586 13.04 -7.18 -12.58
C SER A 586 13.57 -8.11 -13.68
N GLY A 587 14.45 -9.06 -13.34
CA GLY A 587 15.10 -9.95 -14.29
C GLY A 587 15.00 -11.42 -13.91
N THR A 588 15.06 -12.30 -14.92
CA THR A 588 15.11 -13.75 -14.72
C THR A 588 16.18 -14.39 -15.59
N SER A 589 16.78 -15.48 -15.08
CA SER A 589 17.68 -16.36 -15.85
C SER A 589 17.36 -17.82 -15.57
N VAL A 590 17.88 -18.74 -16.38
CA VAL A 590 17.75 -20.18 -16.12
C VAL A 590 18.73 -20.54 -15.00
N ASP A 591 18.19 -21.02 -13.89
CA ASP A 591 18.99 -21.55 -12.79
C ASP A 591 19.56 -22.92 -13.17
N PRO A 592 20.91 -23.12 -13.12
CA PRO A 592 21.52 -24.36 -13.60
C PRO A 592 21.22 -25.57 -12.69
N VAL A 593 20.79 -25.33 -11.44
CA VAL A 593 20.50 -26.40 -10.46
C VAL A 593 19.06 -26.90 -10.62
N SER A 594 18.13 -26.00 -10.78
CA SER A 594 16.69 -26.32 -10.88
C SER A 594 16.21 -26.46 -12.32
N GLY A 595 16.91 -25.87 -13.28
CA GLY A 595 16.46 -25.72 -14.66
C GLY A 595 15.26 -24.77 -14.85
N LEU A 596 14.86 -24.05 -13.80
CA LEU A 596 13.79 -23.07 -13.85
C LEU A 596 14.29 -21.69 -14.25
N TRP A 597 13.39 -20.91 -14.85
CA TRP A 597 13.58 -19.47 -14.93
C TRP A 597 13.32 -18.86 -13.56
N VAL A 598 14.34 -18.26 -12.96
CA VAL A 598 14.30 -17.68 -11.61
C VAL A 598 14.78 -16.23 -11.62
N GLY A 599 14.34 -15.44 -10.65
CA GLY A 599 14.79 -14.06 -10.48
C GLY A 599 16.31 -13.94 -10.31
N THR A 600 16.90 -12.91 -10.88
CA THR A 600 18.35 -12.63 -10.83
C THR A 600 18.69 -11.45 -9.93
N ASP A 601 17.77 -10.55 -9.72
CA ASP A 601 17.99 -9.38 -8.87
C ASP A 601 18.06 -9.83 -7.40
N GLU A 602 19.05 -9.34 -6.68
CA GLU A 602 19.27 -9.60 -5.26
C GLU A 602 18.99 -8.33 -4.44
N PRO A 603 17.73 -8.05 -4.12
CA PRO A 603 17.32 -6.81 -3.44
C PRO A 603 17.84 -6.70 -2.02
N ILE A 604 18.11 -7.83 -1.37
CA ILE A 604 18.70 -7.87 -0.02
C ILE A 604 19.91 -8.80 0.00
N GLN A 605 21.03 -8.27 0.52
CA GLN A 605 22.23 -9.03 0.85
C GLN A 605 22.50 -8.86 2.34
N THR A 606 22.50 -9.94 3.10
CA THR A 606 22.75 -9.88 4.54
C THR A 606 23.45 -11.13 5.05
N GLY A 607 24.40 -10.94 5.94
CA GLY A 607 24.99 -12.02 6.75
C GLY A 607 24.14 -12.35 8.00
N GLY A 608 23.19 -11.50 8.37
CA GLY A 608 22.26 -11.70 9.49
C GLY A 608 20.90 -12.24 9.06
N GLY A 609 19.97 -12.34 10.00
CA GLY A 609 18.57 -12.68 9.75
C GLY A 609 17.78 -11.49 9.21
N PHE A 610 16.52 -11.76 8.85
CA PHE A 610 15.62 -10.70 8.39
C PHE A 610 14.89 -10.06 9.56
N LEU A 611 14.09 -10.85 10.26
CA LEU A 611 13.33 -10.43 11.41
C LEU A 611 13.82 -11.18 12.66
N ASP A 612 14.36 -10.45 13.60
CA ASP A 612 14.74 -10.94 14.91
C ASP A 612 13.81 -10.35 15.96
N MET A 613 13.11 -11.21 16.69
CA MET A 613 12.14 -10.83 17.71
C MET A 613 12.53 -11.40 19.07
N ASP A 614 12.61 -10.56 20.09
CA ASP A 614 12.86 -10.95 21.47
C ASP A 614 11.76 -10.41 22.39
N GLY A 615 10.84 -11.29 22.82
CA GLY A 615 9.69 -10.91 23.63
C GLY A 615 8.69 -9.97 22.93
N ALA A 616 8.88 -9.64 21.67
CA ALA A 616 8.02 -8.73 20.93
C ALA A 616 6.76 -9.46 20.41
N ILE A 617 5.66 -8.71 20.28
CA ILE A 617 4.40 -9.20 19.68
C ILE A 617 4.15 -8.45 18.40
N VAL A 618 4.10 -9.16 17.27
CA VAL A 618 3.90 -8.57 15.94
C VAL A 618 2.72 -9.21 15.24
N THR A 619 1.85 -8.39 14.67
CA THR A 619 0.80 -8.81 13.75
C THR A 619 1.06 -8.19 12.38
N THR A 620 0.97 -8.99 11.31
CA THR A 620 1.23 -8.56 9.93
C THR A 620 0.32 -9.31 8.96
N GLN A 621 0.21 -8.83 7.72
CA GLN A 621 -0.44 -9.61 6.66
C GLN A 621 0.48 -10.74 6.18
N ARG A 622 1.76 -10.42 5.87
CA ARG A 622 2.82 -11.38 5.52
C ARG A 622 4.13 -10.97 6.18
N ALA A 623 5.00 -11.92 6.46
CA ALA A 623 6.32 -11.57 6.97
C ALA A 623 7.33 -11.32 5.84
N VAL A 624 7.45 -12.24 4.89
CA VAL A 624 8.40 -12.12 3.78
C VAL A 624 7.69 -12.45 2.46
N THR A 625 7.75 -11.56 1.50
CA THR A 625 7.32 -11.80 0.11
C THR A 625 8.51 -11.59 -0.81
N VAL A 626 8.77 -12.58 -1.66
CA VAL A 626 9.82 -12.52 -2.70
C VAL A 626 9.14 -12.78 -4.04
N ASP A 627 9.19 -11.77 -4.90
CA ASP A 627 8.55 -11.79 -6.21
C ASP A 627 9.59 -11.55 -7.31
N MET A 628 9.82 -12.51 -8.17
CA MET A 628 10.79 -12.47 -9.28
C MET A 628 12.23 -12.08 -8.84
N ALA A 629 12.58 -12.25 -7.58
CA ALA A 629 13.85 -11.83 -7.01
C ALA A 629 14.68 -13.03 -6.53
N LEU A 630 15.99 -12.83 -6.40
CA LEU A 630 16.93 -13.74 -5.78
C LEU A 630 17.18 -13.31 -4.34
N LEU A 631 17.12 -14.25 -3.41
CA LEU A 631 17.48 -14.05 -2.02
C LEU A 631 18.49 -15.11 -1.58
N GLN A 632 19.61 -14.67 -1.05
CA GLN A 632 20.61 -15.53 -0.43
C GLN A 632 20.74 -15.18 1.04
N ALA A 633 20.55 -16.14 1.92
CA ALA A 633 20.63 -15.94 3.36
C ALA A 633 21.51 -17.03 4.02
N THR A 634 22.08 -16.70 5.16
CA THR A 634 22.88 -17.65 5.96
C THR A 634 22.31 -17.84 7.37
N ALA A 635 21.44 -16.92 7.80
CA ALA A 635 20.74 -16.93 9.09
C ALA A 635 19.22 -17.12 8.87
N PRO A 636 18.45 -17.39 9.94
CA PRO A 636 16.99 -17.52 9.82
C PRO A 636 16.35 -16.27 9.24
N LEU A 637 15.38 -16.45 8.34
CA LEU A 637 14.56 -15.31 7.90
C LEU A 637 13.69 -14.79 9.06
N LEU A 638 13.12 -15.70 9.82
CA LEU A 638 12.32 -15.40 11.01
C LEU A 638 12.98 -16.05 12.22
N ASN A 639 13.48 -15.26 13.13
CA ASN A 639 14.10 -15.69 14.39
C ASN A 639 13.33 -15.11 15.57
N LEU A 640 12.66 -15.95 16.33
CA LEU A 640 11.81 -15.57 17.44
C LEU A 640 12.29 -16.23 18.73
N ARG A 641 12.55 -15.41 19.76
CA ARG A 641 12.99 -15.88 21.07
C ARG A 641 12.35 -15.09 22.22
N GLY A 642 12.55 -15.53 23.45
CA GLY A 642 12.13 -14.79 24.63
C GLY A 642 10.62 -14.62 24.76
N GLY A 643 9.82 -15.57 24.29
CA GLY A 643 8.35 -15.47 24.32
C GLY A 643 7.76 -14.61 23.21
N ALA A 644 8.53 -14.29 22.17
CA ALA A 644 8.05 -13.51 21.04
C ALA A 644 6.87 -14.18 20.32
N GLN A 645 5.99 -13.37 19.75
CA GLN A 645 4.79 -13.83 19.06
C GLN A 645 4.65 -13.11 17.72
N LEU A 646 4.61 -13.90 16.65
CA LEU A 646 4.33 -13.42 15.29
C LEU A 646 2.98 -13.96 14.83
N THR A 647 2.07 -13.08 14.44
CA THR A 647 0.80 -13.45 13.82
C THR A 647 0.78 -12.96 12.39
N THR A 648 0.52 -13.87 11.43
CA THR A 648 0.31 -13.51 10.03
C THR A 648 -1.12 -13.81 9.62
N ASN A 649 -1.73 -12.91 8.85
CA ASN A 649 -3.08 -13.08 8.33
C ASN A 649 -3.12 -13.70 6.93
N GLY A 650 -1.97 -13.81 6.28
CA GLY A 650 -1.73 -14.52 5.01
C GLY A 650 -0.53 -15.46 5.14
N ASN A 651 0.10 -15.79 4.00
CA ASN A 651 1.33 -16.60 4.01
C ASN A 651 2.41 -15.90 4.85
N ALA A 652 3.13 -16.63 5.70
CA ALA A 652 4.21 -16.02 6.45
C ALA A 652 5.43 -15.77 5.57
N ILE A 653 5.82 -16.74 4.74
CA ILE A 653 6.88 -16.64 3.73
C ILE A 653 6.25 -16.98 2.38
N ASP A 654 6.29 -16.08 1.42
CA ASP A 654 5.62 -16.17 0.14
C ASP A 654 6.61 -15.97 -1.03
N LEU A 655 6.81 -16.98 -1.84
CA LEU A 655 7.63 -16.95 -3.05
C LEU A 655 6.72 -17.05 -4.26
N THR A 656 6.79 -16.03 -5.12
CA THR A 656 5.95 -15.93 -6.31
C THR A 656 6.77 -15.59 -7.56
N SER A 657 6.17 -15.77 -8.74
CA SER A 657 6.68 -15.24 -10.01
C SER A 657 8.16 -15.56 -10.28
N LYS A 658 8.57 -16.81 -10.13
CA LYS A 658 9.96 -17.25 -10.38
C LYS A 658 10.98 -16.74 -9.35
N ALA A 659 10.55 -16.46 -8.13
CA ALA A 659 11.46 -16.12 -7.04
C ALA A 659 12.42 -17.27 -6.71
N LYS A 660 13.63 -16.94 -6.27
CA LYS A 660 14.60 -17.91 -5.78
C LYS A 660 15.07 -17.54 -4.39
N ILE A 661 14.94 -18.47 -3.44
CA ILE A 661 15.57 -18.32 -2.13
C ILE A 661 16.52 -19.49 -1.88
N THR A 662 17.74 -19.16 -1.45
CA THR A 662 18.71 -20.12 -0.91
C THR A 662 19.11 -19.67 0.47
N ASN A 663 19.08 -20.60 1.44
CA ASN A 663 19.50 -20.34 2.81
C ASN A 663 20.33 -21.51 3.34
N SER A 664 21.49 -21.24 3.87
CA SER A 664 22.31 -22.28 4.51
C SER A 664 21.81 -22.68 5.90
N GLY A 665 21.06 -21.81 6.57
CA GLY A 665 20.40 -22.03 7.86
C GLY A 665 18.92 -22.40 7.72
N PRO A 666 18.16 -22.42 8.82
CA PRO A 666 16.72 -22.59 8.81
C PRO A 666 16.02 -21.34 8.28
N TYR A 667 14.82 -21.51 7.72
CA TYR A 667 14.00 -20.35 7.37
C TYR A 667 13.30 -19.76 8.59
N VAL A 668 12.86 -20.63 9.50
CA VAL A 668 12.16 -20.25 10.72
C VAL A 668 12.86 -20.89 11.92
N ALA A 669 13.22 -20.08 12.89
CA ALA A 669 13.75 -20.51 14.18
C ALA A 669 12.90 -19.95 15.31
N LEU A 670 12.42 -20.81 16.18
CA LEU A 670 11.62 -20.49 17.36
C LEU A 670 12.31 -21.02 18.60
N ASP A 671 12.48 -20.16 19.59
CA ASP A 671 13.01 -20.55 20.91
C ASP A 671 12.09 -19.99 22.00
N GLY A 672 11.31 -20.87 22.63
CA GLY A 672 10.31 -20.52 23.65
C GLY A 672 9.24 -19.53 23.12
N SER A 673 8.97 -19.52 21.83
CA SER A 673 8.23 -18.47 21.14
C SER A 673 7.10 -19.05 20.26
N ARG A 674 6.30 -18.17 19.64
CA ARG A 674 5.11 -18.61 18.91
C ARG A 674 4.96 -17.93 17.57
N ILE A 675 4.58 -18.73 16.55
CA ILE A 675 4.01 -18.23 15.29
C ILE A 675 2.56 -18.69 15.17
N LEU A 676 1.68 -17.77 14.76
CA LEU A 676 0.30 -18.04 14.39
C LEU A 676 0.06 -17.59 12.96
N VAL A 677 -0.29 -18.50 12.06
CA VAL A 677 -0.73 -18.24 10.70
C VAL A 677 -2.24 -18.39 10.65
N ASN A 678 -2.97 -17.30 10.49
CA ASN A 678 -4.44 -17.32 10.48
C ASN A 678 -5.01 -17.88 9.17
N ALA A 679 -4.35 -17.61 8.04
CA ALA A 679 -4.74 -18.12 6.74
C ALA A 679 -3.52 -18.30 5.83
N GLY A 680 -3.59 -19.22 4.86
CA GLY A 680 -2.50 -19.48 3.94
C GLY A 680 -1.45 -20.46 4.46
N ALA A 681 -0.23 -20.37 3.96
CA ALA A 681 0.86 -21.27 4.31
C ALA A 681 1.89 -20.59 5.23
N LEU A 682 2.57 -21.37 6.08
CA LEU A 682 3.79 -20.87 6.70
C LEU A 682 4.84 -20.55 5.63
N VAL A 683 5.00 -21.46 4.67
CA VAL A 683 5.87 -21.25 3.49
C VAL A 683 5.07 -21.60 2.24
N ASN A 684 4.87 -20.63 1.37
CA ASN A 684 4.27 -20.80 0.05
C ASN A 684 5.31 -20.62 -1.04
N VAL A 685 5.40 -21.55 -1.97
CA VAL A 685 6.33 -21.52 -3.11
C VAL A 685 5.53 -21.75 -4.38
N ALA A 686 5.30 -20.67 -5.15
CA ALA A 686 4.39 -20.69 -6.28
C ALA A 686 4.99 -20.03 -7.53
N GLY A 687 4.35 -20.22 -8.69
CA GLY A 687 4.69 -19.51 -9.91
C GLY A 687 6.07 -19.85 -10.50
N GLY A 688 6.52 -21.11 -10.41
CA GLY A 688 7.82 -21.54 -10.92
C GLY A 688 9.00 -21.09 -10.05
N SER A 689 8.75 -20.83 -8.77
CA SER A 689 9.76 -20.40 -7.82
C SER A 689 10.62 -21.54 -7.28
N PHE A 690 11.79 -21.21 -6.76
CA PHE A 690 12.75 -22.17 -6.26
C PHE A 690 13.18 -21.86 -4.83
N LEU A 691 13.01 -22.83 -3.93
CA LEU A 691 13.44 -22.73 -2.54
C LEU A 691 14.44 -23.84 -2.22
N GLN A 692 15.58 -23.45 -1.65
CA GLN A 692 16.60 -24.40 -1.20
C GLN A 692 17.09 -24.05 0.20
N THR A 693 17.15 -25.04 1.09
CA THR A 693 17.82 -24.89 2.40
C THR A 693 18.97 -25.87 2.54
N GLY A 694 20.08 -25.39 3.07
CA GLY A 694 21.23 -26.22 3.46
C GLY A 694 21.05 -26.93 4.79
N GLY A 695 20.05 -26.56 5.58
CA GLY A 695 19.70 -27.15 6.87
C GLY A 695 18.22 -27.53 6.97
N ASN A 696 17.67 -27.50 8.18
CA ASN A 696 16.25 -27.71 8.41
C ASN A 696 15.44 -26.52 7.87
N LEU A 697 14.20 -26.75 7.45
CA LEU A 697 13.33 -25.65 7.09
C LEU A 697 12.86 -24.88 8.34
N ILE A 698 12.46 -25.61 9.37
CA ILE A 698 11.90 -25.08 10.61
C ILE A 698 12.60 -25.70 11.82
N ASN A 699 13.07 -24.87 12.73
CA ASN A 699 13.56 -25.27 14.04
C ASN A 699 12.62 -24.74 15.13
N LEU A 700 12.18 -25.64 16.01
CA LEU A 700 11.42 -25.32 17.21
C LEU A 700 12.20 -25.79 18.44
N ALA A 701 12.38 -24.88 19.41
CA ALA A 701 13.10 -25.16 20.63
C ALA A 701 12.31 -24.71 21.88
N ASN A 702 12.51 -25.39 23.00
CA ASN A 702 12.15 -24.93 24.34
C ASN A 702 10.69 -24.52 24.52
N GLY A 703 9.74 -25.37 24.12
CA GLY A 703 8.31 -25.09 24.30
C GLY A 703 7.71 -24.15 23.26
N SER A 704 8.33 -24.05 22.11
CA SER A 704 7.82 -23.22 21.01
C SER A 704 6.53 -23.76 20.39
N THR A 705 5.69 -22.86 19.91
CA THR A 705 4.40 -23.20 19.31
C THR A 705 4.28 -22.64 17.90
N LEU A 706 3.97 -23.50 16.94
CA LEU A 706 3.57 -23.11 15.57
C LEU A 706 2.11 -23.52 15.36
N THR A 707 1.25 -22.55 15.10
CA THR A 707 -0.17 -22.80 14.81
C THR A 707 -0.55 -22.27 13.44
N ILE A 708 -1.22 -23.07 12.64
CA ILE A 708 -1.75 -22.70 11.33
C ILE A 708 -3.25 -23.03 11.32
N ASN A 709 -4.10 -22.00 11.26
CA ASN A 709 -5.54 -22.17 11.42
C ASN A 709 -6.22 -22.63 10.12
N ASN A 710 -6.08 -21.88 9.04
CA ASN A 710 -6.74 -22.15 7.76
C ASN A 710 -5.71 -22.23 6.63
N GLY A 711 -4.83 -23.22 6.70
CA GLY A 711 -3.76 -23.33 5.71
C GLY A 711 -2.91 -24.55 5.89
N VAL A 712 -1.70 -24.51 5.33
CA VAL A 712 -0.75 -25.60 5.34
C VAL A 712 0.63 -25.12 5.82
N LEU A 713 1.44 -26.04 6.29
CA LEU A 713 2.81 -25.71 6.69
C LEU A 713 3.67 -25.35 5.46
N LEU A 714 3.57 -26.13 4.41
CA LEU A 714 4.30 -25.90 3.15
C LEU A 714 3.37 -26.11 1.98
N SER A 715 3.27 -25.08 1.12
CA SER A 715 2.55 -25.14 -0.15
C SER A 715 3.54 -25.01 -1.31
N VAL A 716 3.47 -25.92 -2.27
CA VAL A 716 4.32 -25.91 -3.47
C VAL A 716 3.42 -26.01 -4.69
N SER A 717 3.45 -25.03 -5.59
CA SER A 717 2.53 -25.01 -6.73
C SER A 717 3.13 -24.32 -7.97
N GLY A 718 2.45 -24.42 -9.09
CA GLY A 718 2.80 -23.69 -10.32
C GLY A 718 4.17 -24.08 -10.91
N GLY A 719 4.58 -25.34 -10.83
CA GLY A 719 5.86 -25.81 -11.33
C GLY A 719 7.07 -25.45 -10.45
N SER A 720 6.82 -25.06 -9.22
CA SER A 720 7.88 -24.68 -8.26
C SER A 720 8.62 -25.87 -7.67
N ILE A 721 9.85 -25.63 -7.22
CA ILE A 721 10.72 -26.67 -6.64
C ILE A 721 11.16 -26.26 -5.24
N VAL A 722 11.08 -27.20 -4.30
CA VAL A 722 11.57 -27.06 -2.94
C VAL A 722 12.55 -28.17 -2.61
N ASN A 723 13.77 -27.81 -2.22
CA ASN A 723 14.82 -28.72 -1.81
C ASN A 723 15.21 -28.43 -0.36
N ILE A 724 15.01 -29.41 0.53
CA ILE A 724 15.37 -29.33 1.94
C ILE A 724 16.46 -30.34 2.22
N SER A 725 17.67 -29.89 2.54
CA SER A 725 18.81 -30.77 2.84
C SER A 725 18.71 -31.39 4.25
N GLY A 726 18.12 -30.67 5.21
CA GLY A 726 17.84 -31.14 6.55
C GLY A 726 16.43 -31.71 6.70
N ALA A 727 15.84 -31.55 7.85
CA ALA A 727 14.47 -31.92 8.12
C ALA A 727 13.48 -30.79 7.77
N LEU A 728 12.23 -31.15 7.47
CA LEU A 728 11.15 -30.18 7.34
C LEU A 728 10.92 -29.47 8.68
N ILE A 729 10.85 -30.23 9.76
CA ILE A 729 10.74 -29.71 11.13
C ILE A 729 11.76 -30.43 12.01
N ALA A 730 12.51 -29.65 12.76
CA ALA A 730 13.40 -30.18 13.80
C ALA A 730 12.99 -29.63 15.17
N PHE A 731 12.85 -30.50 16.12
CA PHE A 731 12.58 -30.17 17.52
C PHE A 731 13.84 -30.25 18.35
N SER A 732 14.00 -29.30 19.29
CA SER A 732 15.02 -29.34 20.33
C SER A 732 14.43 -28.84 21.66
N GLY A 733 14.93 -29.29 22.80
CA GLY A 733 14.25 -29.06 24.07
C GLY A 733 12.85 -29.71 24.11
N GLY A 734 12.16 -29.62 25.21
CA GLY A 734 10.83 -30.21 25.38
C GLY A 734 9.67 -29.26 25.14
N GLY A 735 8.45 -29.82 25.01
CA GLY A 735 7.22 -29.04 25.03
C GLY A 735 6.87 -28.29 23.71
N ASN A 736 7.55 -28.61 22.62
CA ASN A 736 7.27 -27.98 21.33
C ASN A 736 5.96 -28.49 20.72
N VAL A 737 5.18 -27.59 20.09
CA VAL A 737 3.85 -27.93 19.56
C VAL A 737 3.70 -27.37 18.14
N VAL A 738 3.21 -28.20 17.24
CA VAL A 738 2.80 -27.79 15.88
C VAL A 738 1.34 -28.17 15.67
N ASN A 739 0.49 -27.18 15.53
CA ASN A 739 -0.94 -27.35 15.26
C ASN A 739 -1.25 -26.87 13.85
N VAL A 740 -1.85 -27.75 13.05
CA VAL A 740 -2.32 -27.39 11.69
C VAL A 740 -3.80 -27.73 11.57
N SER A 741 -4.63 -26.74 11.41
CA SER A 741 -6.07 -26.85 11.24
C SER A 741 -6.46 -26.34 9.87
N ASN A 742 -6.91 -27.22 8.96
CA ASN A 742 -7.43 -26.82 7.67
C ASN A 742 -8.57 -27.73 7.18
N VAL A 743 -9.29 -27.29 6.18
CA VAL A 743 -10.46 -28.00 5.61
C VAL A 743 -10.10 -28.81 4.36
N LEU A 744 -8.83 -28.76 3.89
CA LEU A 744 -8.39 -29.35 2.63
C LEU A 744 -7.78 -30.77 2.79
N PRO A 745 -7.84 -31.62 1.76
CA PRO A 745 -7.37 -33.01 1.84
C PRO A 745 -5.85 -33.15 1.74
N PHE A 746 -5.35 -34.14 2.19
CA PHE A 746 -4.21 -34.74 2.82
C PHE A 746 -2.90 -34.94 2.07
N ILE A 747 -1.77 -34.76 2.75
CA ILE A 747 -0.54 -35.59 2.58
C ILE A 747 -0.11 -36.18 3.91
N ASN A 748 0.09 -37.51 3.94
CA ASN A 748 0.51 -38.21 5.14
C ASN A 748 2.04 -38.36 5.19
N ILE A 749 2.65 -37.97 6.30
CA ILE A 749 4.09 -38.12 6.54
C ILE A 749 4.28 -39.45 7.29
N GLY A 750 4.50 -40.50 6.56
CA GLY A 750 4.66 -41.83 7.17
C GLY A 750 4.94 -42.95 6.19
N GLY A 751 5.45 -42.63 5.02
CA GLY A 751 5.86 -43.63 4.03
C GLY A 751 4.71 -44.22 3.18
N ILE A 752 3.55 -43.59 3.12
CA ILE A 752 2.41 -44.02 2.30
C ILE A 752 2.16 -43.01 1.15
N PRO A 753 1.78 -43.51 -0.06
CA PRO A 753 1.70 -42.71 -1.25
C PRO A 753 0.66 -41.60 -1.16
N VAL A 754 1.05 -40.44 -1.68
CA VAL A 754 0.26 -39.22 -1.79
C VAL A 754 -0.96 -39.45 -2.66
N ALA A 755 -2.15 -39.27 -2.13
CA ALA A 755 -3.35 -39.16 -2.94
C ALA A 755 -3.47 -37.73 -3.49
N LEU A 756 -3.22 -37.56 -4.78
CA LEU A 756 -3.41 -36.30 -5.49
C LEU A 756 -4.89 -36.14 -5.81
N THR A 757 -5.57 -35.18 -5.24
CA THR A 757 -6.92 -34.81 -5.64
C THR A 757 -6.88 -33.56 -6.50
N GLY A 758 -7.19 -33.72 -7.76
CA GLY A 758 -7.52 -32.63 -8.67
C GLY A 758 -6.57 -32.44 -9.84
N GLY A 759 -7.01 -32.85 -11.03
CA GLY A 759 -6.48 -32.44 -12.33
C GLY A 759 -5.09 -32.97 -12.66
N ALA A 760 -5.05 -33.96 -13.52
CA ALA A 760 -3.91 -34.66 -14.04
C ALA A 760 -2.70 -33.82 -14.40
N VAL A 761 -1.76 -33.60 -13.46
CA VAL A 761 -0.35 -33.41 -13.86
C VAL A 761 0.55 -33.79 -12.68
N ALA A 762 1.54 -34.60 -12.94
CA ALA A 762 2.40 -35.20 -11.94
C ALA A 762 3.21 -34.20 -11.13
N SER A 763 2.95 -34.18 -9.84
CA SER A 763 3.85 -33.54 -8.86
C SER A 763 4.72 -34.62 -8.22
N ASN A 764 6.03 -34.38 -8.13
CA ASN A 764 6.97 -35.32 -7.53
C ASN A 764 7.27 -34.95 -6.07
N VAL A 765 6.93 -35.82 -5.15
CA VAL A 765 7.37 -35.72 -3.75
C VAL A 765 8.34 -36.84 -3.46
N SER A 766 9.57 -36.49 -3.08
CA SER A 766 10.60 -37.44 -2.67
C SER A 766 11.06 -37.10 -1.27
N ILE A 767 10.87 -38.02 -0.32
CA ILE A 767 11.37 -37.91 1.04
C ILE A 767 12.34 -39.07 1.24
N THR A 768 13.65 -38.84 1.14
CA THR A 768 14.72 -39.81 1.35
C THR A 768 15.33 -39.71 2.73
N GLY A 769 15.05 -38.61 3.44
CA GLY A 769 15.51 -38.37 4.80
C GLY A 769 14.36 -38.28 5.82
N VAL A 770 14.66 -37.76 7.00
CA VAL A 770 13.71 -37.64 8.10
C VAL A 770 12.93 -36.35 7.95
N ALA A 771 11.62 -36.43 7.70
CA ALA A 771 10.77 -35.23 7.63
C ALA A 771 10.68 -34.51 8.98
N ILE A 772 10.74 -35.26 10.09
CA ILE A 772 10.67 -34.70 11.44
C ILE A 772 11.84 -35.24 12.24
N LYS A 773 12.72 -34.37 12.71
CA LYS A 773 13.87 -34.70 13.55
C LYS A 773 13.49 -34.54 15.03
N ASN A 774 13.88 -35.55 15.86
CA ASN A 774 13.61 -35.64 17.29
C ASN A 774 12.11 -35.57 17.65
N PRO A 775 11.24 -36.44 17.11
CA PRO A 775 9.78 -36.31 17.27
C PRO A 775 9.31 -36.45 18.73
N LEU A 776 10.13 -37.06 19.61
CA LEU A 776 9.82 -37.16 21.04
C LEU A 776 9.91 -35.84 21.82
N LEU A 777 10.53 -34.81 21.25
CA LEU A 777 10.68 -33.49 21.86
C LEU A 777 9.58 -32.48 21.44
N GLY A 778 8.60 -32.93 20.68
CA GLY A 778 7.47 -32.10 20.26
C GLY A 778 6.23 -32.92 19.94
N VAL A 779 5.10 -32.23 19.88
CA VAL A 779 3.80 -32.80 19.52
C VAL A 779 3.32 -32.16 18.22
N ILE A 780 2.93 -32.97 17.26
CA ILE A 780 2.24 -32.58 16.03
C ILE A 780 0.82 -33.07 16.10
N THR A 781 -0.15 -32.20 16.03
CA THR A 781 -1.58 -32.55 15.97
C THR A 781 -2.12 -32.21 14.56
N PRO A 782 -1.90 -33.09 13.58
CA PRO A 782 -2.42 -32.88 12.24
C PRO A 782 -3.87 -33.34 12.18
N ASN A 783 -4.82 -32.46 12.14
CA ASN A 783 -6.17 -32.87 11.74
C ASN A 783 -6.30 -32.97 10.23
N LYS A 784 -5.36 -32.40 9.44
CA LYS A 784 -5.40 -32.37 7.96
C LYS A 784 -4.02 -32.06 7.34
N ALA A 785 -3.95 -31.72 6.05
CA ALA A 785 -2.70 -31.65 5.29
C ALA A 785 -1.65 -30.70 5.88
N LEU A 786 -0.50 -31.24 6.19
CA LEU A 786 0.66 -30.50 6.64
C LEU A 786 1.41 -29.87 5.45
N ILE A 787 1.41 -30.57 4.31
CA ILE A 787 2.10 -30.19 3.09
C ILE A 787 1.13 -30.26 1.91
N GLN A 788 1.19 -29.29 1.03
CA GLN A 788 0.45 -29.27 -0.22
C GLN A 788 1.39 -29.05 -1.39
N VAL A 789 1.38 -29.95 -2.38
CA VAL A 789 2.13 -29.82 -3.63
C VAL A 789 1.14 -29.95 -4.77
N ASN A 790 0.94 -28.91 -5.55
CA ASN A 790 -0.06 -28.84 -6.62
C ASN A 790 0.53 -28.39 -7.97
N GLY A 791 -0.06 -28.88 -9.04
CA GLY A 791 0.23 -28.46 -10.40
C GLY A 791 1.38 -29.20 -11.07
N ALA A 792 1.48 -28.97 -12.38
CA ALA A 792 2.48 -29.59 -13.24
C ALA A 792 3.89 -29.25 -12.81
N ASN A 793 4.78 -30.22 -12.79
CA ASN A 793 6.21 -30.06 -12.54
C ASN A 793 6.59 -29.45 -11.15
N SER A 794 5.64 -29.30 -10.23
CA SER A 794 5.98 -28.93 -8.85
C SER A 794 6.70 -30.09 -8.15
N LYS A 795 7.81 -29.78 -7.44
CA LYS A 795 8.65 -30.80 -6.82
C LYS A 795 9.04 -30.42 -5.39
N LEU A 796 8.89 -31.35 -4.45
CA LEU A 796 9.42 -31.27 -3.10
C LEU A 796 10.41 -32.38 -2.88
N THR A 797 11.61 -32.09 -2.41
CA THR A 797 12.64 -33.07 -2.02
C THR A 797 13.11 -32.78 -0.60
N ILE A 798 13.10 -33.80 0.27
CA ILE A 798 13.65 -33.78 1.61
C ILE A 798 14.68 -34.90 1.67
N SER A 799 15.95 -34.61 1.89
CA SER A 799 17.07 -35.56 1.83
C SER A 799 17.94 -35.58 3.07
N GLY A 800 17.64 -34.79 4.10
CA GLY A 800 18.45 -34.73 5.32
C GLY A 800 18.14 -35.79 6.37
N ASN A 801 19.11 -36.08 7.23
CA ASN A 801 19.00 -37.03 8.37
C ASN A 801 18.49 -36.34 9.64
#